data_49f1ac502cadfa8cb35f9580b04c0d98
#
_entry.id   49f1ac502cadfa8cb35f9580b04c0d98
#
_cell.length_a   1.000
_cell.length_b   1.000
_cell.length_c   1.000
_cell.angle_alpha   90.00
_cell.angle_beta   90.00
_cell.angle_gamma   90.00
#
_symmetry.space_group_name_H-M   'P 1'
#
loop_
_entity.id
_entity.type
_entity.pdbx_description
1 polymer ?
#
loop_
_entity_poly.entity_id
_entity_poly.type
_entity_poly.pdbx_seq_one_letter_code
_entity_poly.pdbx_strand_id
1 'polypeptide(L)'
;MSELQVPEWMSKEAIKTLSKGYLYQGETPRGMYERVANQAAKLLNYPELSPDIFEMLWRGFLGLATPVASNFGTSRGLPISCYSNHISDSVPSIYSHLKESAALSQYGGGVGPYFGDIRPAGAPISSGGKSTGVVPWMRQFDQCASVVSQGGVRRGSFALYIPIDHPDLLEILRSKDHSQGDPRGFIDSNIAVTVADEWVESMLAGDLEKKKIFGEVLKMRLVSGSPYIIFIDNANRANPDCYVQRGLSVKLSNLCSEIFLHTDENHTFVCVLSSLNLSRWDEWKDWTGPATGKSAPELAVYLLDAVVEEFCHKAERITSMGRAVRFARKSRALGLGTMGEHALYQSKHLPFASDGARALNTETHRFIKEKALKASRDMAATYGEPEWCQGTGLRHTHLMAIAPTKSNSVICGAGSEGIEPIDANYYVAKQAKGTFVRKNRYLVEHLDRIGRNTDETWESILEFRGSVQHLDFLDDYSKEVFKTAREIDQFEIIRQASDRQKFVCQGQSINLFPDPESTPEYLFKLHLSAWKAGLKSLYYLKSQSLLVKKKKPGQQKVAKIVTKTDCPYCSMAKSLLRSQGWTINEVDRADVPDSEWEWKTVPQIWLNDRYVGGYKHLSEMLGSGEKTYGECAACEG
;
A
#
# COMPACT_ATOMS: atom_id res chain seq x y z
N MET A 1 11.44 -8.13 33.22
CA MET A 1 11.54 -8.06 31.74
C MET A 1 12.88 -7.41 31.44
N SER A 2 13.89 -8.18 30.98
CA SER A 2 15.14 -7.61 30.49
C SER A 2 14.79 -6.57 29.41
N GLU A 3 15.36 -5.37 29.50
CA GLU A 3 15.21 -4.34 28.50
C GLU A 3 15.46 -4.94 27.12
N LEU A 4 14.43 -4.97 26.30
CA LEU A 4 14.57 -5.33 24.89
C LEU A 4 15.58 -4.35 24.29
N GLN A 5 16.78 -4.81 23.97
CA GLN A 5 17.76 -4.03 23.22
C GLN A 5 17.18 -3.80 21.83
N VAL A 6 16.56 -2.65 21.63
CA VAL A 6 16.02 -2.19 20.34
C VAL A 6 16.67 -0.86 19.99
N PRO A 7 16.83 -0.52 18.71
CA PRO A 7 17.36 0.78 18.31
C PRO A 7 16.44 1.92 18.79
N GLU A 8 17.01 3.09 19.09
CA GLU A 8 16.26 4.27 19.56
C GLU A 8 15.16 4.71 18.57
N TRP A 9 15.38 4.50 17.29
CA TRP A 9 14.41 4.82 16.26
C TRP A 9 13.18 3.91 16.26
N MET A 10 13.24 2.74 16.90
CA MET A 10 12.14 1.79 16.90
C MET A 10 11.08 2.16 17.94
N SER A 11 9.97 2.68 17.48
CA SER A 11 8.87 3.13 18.34
C SER A 11 8.18 1.98 19.09
N LYS A 12 7.48 2.30 20.19
CA LYS A 12 6.61 1.35 20.92
C LYS A 12 5.55 0.72 19.99
N GLU A 13 5.07 1.48 19.00
CA GLU A 13 4.14 0.99 17.97
C GLU A 13 4.81 -0.05 17.06
N ALA A 14 6.05 0.20 16.62
CA ALA A 14 6.84 -0.74 15.83
C ALA A 14 7.04 -2.07 16.57
N ILE A 15 7.46 -2.02 17.83
CA ILE A 15 7.64 -3.20 18.69
C ILE A 15 6.33 -3.98 18.82
N LYS A 16 5.23 -3.30 19.13
CA LYS A 16 3.90 -3.92 19.25
C LYS A 16 3.44 -4.53 17.93
N THR A 17 3.73 -3.88 16.80
CA THR A 17 3.42 -4.37 15.47
C THR A 17 4.19 -5.65 15.16
N LEU A 18 5.50 -5.66 15.41
CA LEU A 18 6.34 -6.85 15.24
C LEU A 18 5.88 -8.02 16.10
N SER A 19 5.54 -7.79 17.38
CA SER A 19 5.08 -8.84 18.31
C SER A 19 3.76 -9.49 17.91
N LYS A 20 2.95 -8.83 17.08
CA LYS A 20 1.63 -9.32 16.66
C LYS A 20 1.65 -10.02 15.29
N GLY A 21 2.55 -10.98 15.09
CA GLY A 21 2.53 -11.87 13.93
C GLY A 21 3.78 -11.85 13.06
N TYR A 22 4.76 -10.96 13.29
CA TYR A 22 6.02 -10.95 12.55
C TYR A 22 7.08 -11.83 13.20
N LEU A 23 7.21 -11.76 14.53
CA LEU A 23 8.19 -12.52 15.28
C LEU A 23 7.84 -14.01 15.29
N TYR A 24 8.84 -14.86 15.18
CA TYR A 24 8.70 -16.32 15.19
C TYR A 24 8.93 -16.85 16.62
N GLN A 25 8.04 -17.69 17.12
CA GLN A 25 8.15 -18.48 18.37
C GLN A 25 9.08 -17.90 19.46
N GLY A 26 8.68 -16.77 20.08
CA GLY A 26 9.47 -16.16 21.18
C GLY A 26 10.68 -15.34 20.74
N GLU A 27 10.83 -15.11 19.45
CA GLU A 27 11.88 -14.29 18.86
C GLU A 27 11.79 -12.83 19.33
N THR A 28 12.94 -12.18 19.47
CA THR A 28 13.02 -10.72 19.67
C THR A 28 13.12 -9.98 18.34
N PRO A 29 12.86 -8.67 18.28
CA PRO A 29 13.12 -7.89 17.07
C PRO A 29 14.55 -8.04 16.54
N ARG A 30 15.54 -8.09 17.43
CA ARG A 30 16.94 -8.36 17.07
C ARG A 30 17.13 -9.74 16.45
N GLY A 31 16.57 -10.77 17.10
CA GLY A 31 16.65 -12.14 16.61
C GLY A 31 16.02 -12.32 15.23
N MET A 32 14.92 -11.61 14.94
CA MET A 32 14.31 -11.59 13.61
C MET A 32 15.29 -11.07 12.55
N TYR A 33 15.95 -9.94 12.78
CA TYR A 33 16.91 -9.39 11.84
C TYR A 33 18.16 -10.26 11.68
N GLU A 34 18.66 -10.87 12.78
CA GLU A 34 19.75 -11.84 12.75
C GLU A 34 19.37 -13.08 11.94
N ARG A 35 18.17 -13.62 12.13
CA ARG A 35 17.66 -14.76 11.34
C ARG A 35 17.63 -14.45 9.85
N VAL A 36 17.07 -13.30 9.48
CA VAL A 36 16.96 -12.87 8.07
C VAL A 36 18.35 -12.72 7.44
N ALA A 37 19.28 -12.07 8.12
CA ALA A 37 20.64 -11.88 7.63
C ALA A 37 21.41 -13.20 7.49
N ASN A 38 21.36 -14.05 8.51
CA ASN A 38 22.02 -15.35 8.50
C ASN A 38 21.47 -16.28 7.42
N GLN A 39 20.15 -16.29 7.22
CA GLN A 39 19.52 -17.12 6.20
C GLN A 39 19.90 -16.67 4.78
N ALA A 40 19.99 -15.36 4.53
CA ALA A 40 20.42 -14.83 3.25
C ALA A 40 21.87 -15.22 2.93
N ALA A 41 22.78 -15.02 3.88
CA ALA A 41 24.19 -15.40 3.76
C ALA A 41 24.36 -16.91 3.52
N LYS A 42 23.59 -17.74 4.22
CA LYS A 42 23.57 -19.20 4.07
C LYS A 42 23.13 -19.64 2.67
N LEU A 43 22.00 -19.10 2.16
CA LEU A 43 21.45 -19.50 0.87
C LEU A 43 22.33 -19.10 -0.31
N LEU A 44 23.02 -17.96 -0.20
CA LEU A 44 23.95 -17.47 -1.21
C LEU A 44 25.37 -18.00 -1.04
N ASN A 45 25.64 -18.81 -0.01
CA ASN A 45 26.97 -19.27 0.34
C ASN A 45 27.99 -18.12 0.42
N TYR A 46 27.60 -17.02 1.07
CA TYR A 46 28.38 -15.79 1.19
C TYR A 46 28.29 -15.26 2.63
N PRO A 47 29.11 -15.79 3.56
CA PRO A 47 29.03 -15.51 5.00
C PRO A 47 29.14 -14.02 5.36
N GLU A 48 29.96 -13.26 4.63
CA GLU A 48 30.23 -11.84 4.87
C GLU A 48 28.97 -10.96 4.66
N LEU A 49 27.96 -11.46 3.96
CA LEU A 49 26.67 -10.76 3.83
C LEU A 49 25.92 -10.65 5.17
N SER A 50 26.10 -11.63 6.08
CA SER A 50 25.30 -11.66 7.31
C SER A 50 25.49 -10.42 8.18
N PRO A 51 26.71 -10.02 8.59
CA PRO A 51 26.89 -8.83 9.41
C PRO A 51 26.42 -7.55 8.73
N ASP A 52 26.63 -7.41 7.42
CA ASP A 52 26.28 -6.20 6.68
C ASP A 52 24.76 -6.09 6.46
N ILE A 53 24.07 -7.19 6.13
CA ILE A 53 22.62 -7.22 6.04
C ILE A 53 21.99 -6.94 7.41
N PHE A 54 22.52 -7.55 8.48
CA PHE A 54 22.05 -7.28 9.84
C PHE A 54 22.19 -5.79 10.19
N GLU A 55 23.36 -5.19 9.95
CA GLU A 55 23.63 -3.78 10.23
C GLU A 55 22.67 -2.86 9.44
N MET A 56 22.47 -3.11 8.13
CA MET A 56 21.54 -2.40 7.28
C MET A 56 20.10 -2.43 7.85
N LEU A 57 19.65 -3.61 8.28
CA LEU A 57 18.32 -3.81 8.86
C LEU A 57 18.21 -3.16 10.25
N TRP A 58 19.25 -3.34 11.08
CA TRP A 58 19.28 -2.82 12.44
C TRP A 58 19.33 -1.29 12.52
N ARG A 59 19.90 -0.64 11.49
CA ARG A 59 19.85 0.82 11.33
C ARG A 59 18.53 1.32 10.75
N GLY A 60 17.62 0.44 10.33
CA GLY A 60 16.35 0.83 9.71
C GLY A 60 16.50 1.40 8.30
N PHE A 61 17.58 1.05 7.58
CA PHE A 61 17.82 1.48 6.20
C PHE A 61 16.92 0.75 5.20
N LEU A 62 16.57 -0.51 5.51
CA LEU A 62 15.66 -1.33 4.71
C LEU A 62 14.49 -1.87 5.56
N GLY A 63 13.28 -1.66 5.10
CA GLY A 63 12.08 -2.27 5.63
C GLY A 63 11.71 -3.54 4.89
N LEU A 64 11.57 -4.63 5.62
CA LEU A 64 11.20 -5.93 5.07
C LEU A 64 9.70 -6.01 4.82
N ALA A 65 9.29 -6.53 3.66
CA ALA A 65 7.88 -6.91 3.46
C ALA A 65 7.44 -7.93 4.51
N THR A 66 6.16 -7.90 4.90
CA THR A 66 5.63 -8.78 5.95
C THR A 66 6.04 -10.24 5.78
N PRO A 67 5.88 -10.90 4.62
CA PRO A 67 6.28 -12.30 4.49
C PRO A 67 7.79 -12.53 4.58
N VAL A 68 8.61 -11.57 4.19
CA VAL A 68 10.06 -11.66 4.37
C VAL A 68 10.39 -11.64 5.86
N ALA A 69 9.89 -10.65 6.60
CA ALA A 69 10.12 -10.54 8.03
C ALA A 69 9.58 -11.74 8.81
N SER A 70 8.36 -12.22 8.48
CA SER A 70 7.67 -13.25 9.25
C SER A 70 8.01 -14.69 8.88
N ASN A 71 8.37 -14.97 7.61
CA ASN A 71 8.46 -16.33 7.09
C ASN A 71 9.84 -16.73 6.57
N PHE A 72 10.68 -15.77 6.13
CA PHE A 72 12.02 -16.07 5.62
C PHE A 72 12.93 -16.65 6.71
N GLY A 73 13.56 -17.78 6.44
CA GLY A 73 14.37 -18.51 7.39
C GLY A 73 13.58 -19.25 8.49
N THR A 74 12.26 -19.43 8.32
CA THR A 74 11.39 -20.18 9.25
C THR A 74 10.68 -21.34 8.55
N SER A 75 10.03 -22.21 9.30
CA SER A 75 9.11 -23.22 8.74
C SER A 75 7.71 -22.68 8.45
N ARG A 76 7.40 -21.42 8.79
CA ARG A 76 6.09 -20.80 8.67
C ARG A 76 5.92 -20.12 7.31
N GLY A 77 5.00 -20.59 6.48
CA GLY A 77 4.59 -19.92 5.24
C GLY A 77 5.68 -19.72 4.17
N LEU A 78 5.33 -18.97 3.15
CA LEU A 78 6.23 -18.57 2.07
C LEU A 78 6.71 -17.13 2.26
N PRO A 79 7.95 -16.79 1.84
CA PRO A 79 8.51 -15.46 2.08
C PRO A 79 8.14 -14.42 1.01
N ILE A 80 7.16 -14.71 0.14
CA ILE A 80 6.72 -13.82 -0.94
C ILE A 80 5.25 -13.44 -0.75
N SER A 81 4.92 -12.17 -1.03
CA SER A 81 3.59 -11.59 -0.84
C SER A 81 2.77 -11.39 -2.09
N CYS A 82 3.39 -11.30 -3.27
CA CYS A 82 2.74 -10.83 -4.49
C CYS A 82 2.77 -11.88 -5.58
N TYR A 83 1.56 -12.25 -6.04
CA TYR A 83 1.33 -13.24 -7.09
C TYR A 83 0.24 -12.76 -8.03
N SER A 84 0.32 -13.16 -9.30
CA SER A 84 -0.82 -13.05 -10.21
C SER A 84 -0.80 -14.14 -11.26
N ASN A 85 -1.97 -14.62 -11.59
CA ASN A 85 -2.17 -15.70 -12.52
C ASN A 85 -3.15 -15.32 -13.65
N HIS A 86 -3.05 -16.05 -14.76
CA HIS A 86 -3.84 -15.84 -15.96
C HIS A 86 -4.79 -17.02 -16.16
N ILE A 87 -6.08 -16.72 -16.25
CA ILE A 87 -7.14 -17.72 -16.32
C ILE A 87 -7.65 -17.82 -17.77
N SER A 88 -7.48 -18.97 -18.40
CA SER A 88 -8.03 -19.24 -19.73
C SER A 88 -9.51 -19.61 -19.67
N ASP A 89 -10.22 -19.40 -20.78
CA ASP A 89 -11.67 -19.61 -20.93
C ASP A 89 -12.05 -21.10 -20.95
N SER A 90 -11.79 -21.78 -19.83
CA SER A 90 -12.19 -23.18 -19.63
C SER A 90 -12.43 -23.49 -18.14
N VAL A 91 -13.40 -24.34 -17.86
CA VAL A 91 -13.71 -24.78 -16.48
C VAL A 91 -12.47 -25.40 -15.80
N PRO A 92 -11.69 -26.29 -16.44
CA PRO A 92 -10.45 -26.82 -15.85
C PRO A 92 -9.44 -25.74 -15.49
N SER A 93 -9.24 -24.72 -16.34
CA SER A 93 -8.33 -23.60 -16.06
C SER A 93 -8.83 -22.78 -14.87
N ILE A 94 -10.10 -22.40 -14.86
CA ILE A 94 -10.70 -21.61 -13.78
C ILE A 94 -10.49 -22.27 -12.40
N TYR A 95 -10.85 -23.56 -12.28
CA TYR A 95 -10.69 -24.27 -11.01
C TYR A 95 -9.23 -24.58 -10.65
N SER A 96 -8.36 -24.81 -11.65
CA SER A 96 -6.93 -24.97 -11.42
C SER A 96 -6.31 -23.70 -10.81
N HIS A 97 -6.68 -22.52 -11.33
CA HIS A 97 -6.19 -21.24 -10.82
C HIS A 97 -6.86 -20.83 -9.51
N LEU A 98 -8.13 -21.20 -9.28
CA LEU A 98 -8.78 -21.02 -7.98
C LEU A 98 -8.06 -21.84 -6.88
N LYS A 99 -7.72 -23.11 -7.16
CA LYS A 99 -6.93 -23.96 -6.26
C LYS A 99 -5.56 -23.36 -5.96
N GLU A 100 -4.85 -22.87 -6.99
CA GLU A 100 -3.56 -22.22 -6.83
C GLU A 100 -3.70 -20.94 -5.97
N SER A 101 -4.68 -20.08 -6.28
CA SER A 101 -4.96 -18.85 -5.53
C SER A 101 -5.29 -19.11 -4.06
N ALA A 102 -6.06 -20.16 -3.77
CA ALA A 102 -6.33 -20.60 -2.40
C ALA A 102 -5.05 -21.01 -1.66
N ALA A 103 -4.17 -21.79 -2.31
CA ALA A 103 -2.90 -22.19 -1.73
C ALA A 103 -1.99 -20.97 -1.49
N LEU A 104 -1.87 -20.06 -2.46
CA LEU A 104 -1.08 -18.82 -2.32
C LEU A 104 -1.59 -17.99 -1.14
N SER A 105 -2.91 -17.81 -1.00
CA SER A 105 -3.54 -17.10 0.13
C SER A 105 -3.27 -17.77 1.47
N GLN A 106 -3.36 -19.11 1.53
CA GLN A 106 -3.06 -19.89 2.73
C GLN A 106 -1.63 -19.66 3.27
N TYR A 107 -0.68 -19.43 2.35
CA TYR A 107 0.72 -19.17 2.70
C TYR A 107 1.07 -17.67 2.81
N GLY A 108 0.08 -16.77 2.81
CA GLY A 108 0.25 -15.34 3.09
C GLY A 108 0.38 -14.46 1.86
N GLY A 109 0.13 -14.99 0.66
CA GLY A 109 0.20 -14.24 -0.59
C GLY A 109 -1.09 -13.48 -0.91
N GLY A 110 -0.96 -12.28 -1.47
CA GLY A 110 -2.03 -11.59 -2.19
C GLY A 110 -2.01 -11.99 -3.66
N VAL A 111 -3.18 -12.17 -4.30
CA VAL A 111 -3.26 -12.68 -5.67
C VAL A 111 -4.03 -11.73 -6.59
N GLY A 112 -3.53 -11.54 -7.82
CA GLY A 112 -4.19 -10.81 -8.89
C GLY A 112 -4.61 -11.74 -10.03
N PRO A 113 -5.78 -12.40 -9.97
CA PRO A 113 -6.24 -13.25 -11.08
C PRO A 113 -6.78 -12.39 -12.24
N TYR A 114 -6.40 -12.76 -13.48
CA TYR A 114 -6.85 -12.12 -14.71
C TYR A 114 -7.98 -12.90 -15.37
N PHE A 115 -9.12 -12.23 -15.58
CA PHE A 115 -10.35 -12.80 -16.11
C PHE A 115 -10.66 -12.35 -17.55
N GLY A 116 -9.78 -11.54 -18.16
CA GLY A 116 -10.07 -10.90 -19.44
C GLY A 116 -10.25 -11.85 -20.63
N ASP A 117 -9.73 -13.07 -20.53
CA ASP A 117 -9.87 -14.06 -21.62
C ASP A 117 -11.15 -14.92 -21.46
N ILE A 118 -11.89 -14.80 -20.35
CA ILE A 118 -13.13 -15.53 -20.14
C ILE A 118 -14.26 -14.89 -20.95
N ARG A 119 -14.99 -15.71 -21.72
CA ARG A 119 -16.11 -15.25 -22.55
C ARG A 119 -17.21 -14.54 -21.75
N PRO A 120 -17.83 -13.50 -22.33
CA PRO A 120 -18.89 -12.73 -21.65
C PRO A 120 -20.21 -13.52 -21.52
N ALA A 121 -21.10 -12.97 -20.72
CA ALA A 121 -22.49 -13.45 -20.61
C ALA A 121 -23.18 -13.46 -21.97
N GLY A 122 -23.96 -14.54 -22.22
CA GLY A 122 -24.68 -14.72 -23.48
C GLY A 122 -23.87 -15.30 -24.63
N ALA A 123 -22.53 -15.40 -24.53
CA ALA A 123 -21.68 -16.06 -25.53
C ALA A 123 -22.01 -17.57 -25.64
N PRO A 124 -21.90 -18.19 -26.84
CA PRO A 124 -22.18 -19.61 -27.00
C PRO A 124 -21.16 -20.49 -26.25
N ILE A 125 -21.62 -21.64 -25.76
CA ILE A 125 -20.78 -22.66 -25.13
C ILE A 125 -20.80 -23.96 -25.94
N SER A 126 -19.73 -24.76 -25.87
CA SER A 126 -19.52 -25.96 -26.65
C SER A 126 -20.58 -27.06 -26.45
N SER A 127 -21.19 -27.12 -25.24
CA SER A 127 -22.25 -28.06 -24.88
C SER A 127 -23.66 -27.64 -25.34
N GLY A 128 -23.77 -26.53 -26.07
CA GLY A 128 -25.05 -25.92 -26.43
C GLY A 128 -25.63 -25.06 -25.26
N GLY A 129 -26.07 -23.86 -25.58
CA GLY A 129 -26.54 -22.88 -24.60
C GLY A 129 -25.67 -21.64 -24.55
N LYS A 130 -25.75 -20.87 -23.47
CA LYS A 130 -25.09 -19.56 -23.32
C LYS A 130 -24.26 -19.50 -22.04
N SER A 131 -23.14 -18.79 -22.09
CA SER A 131 -22.28 -18.47 -20.94
C SER A 131 -23.05 -17.61 -19.94
N THR A 132 -22.76 -17.80 -18.66
CA THR A 132 -23.22 -16.95 -17.55
C THR A 132 -22.32 -15.72 -17.36
N GLY A 133 -21.23 -15.59 -18.14
CA GLY A 133 -20.26 -14.51 -18.05
C GLY A 133 -19.24 -14.65 -16.92
N VAL A 134 -18.50 -13.58 -16.69
CA VAL A 134 -17.35 -13.52 -15.77
C VAL A 134 -17.77 -13.39 -14.31
N VAL A 135 -18.84 -12.66 -14.02
CA VAL A 135 -19.27 -12.30 -12.65
C VAL A 135 -19.43 -13.50 -11.72
N PRO A 136 -20.09 -14.61 -12.11
CA PRO A 136 -20.22 -15.81 -11.25
C PRO A 136 -18.86 -16.44 -10.90
N TRP A 137 -17.89 -16.41 -11.83
CA TRP A 137 -16.54 -16.92 -11.57
C TRP A 137 -15.77 -16.02 -10.62
N MET A 138 -15.80 -14.70 -10.82
CA MET A 138 -15.18 -13.74 -9.90
C MET A 138 -15.70 -13.89 -8.47
N ARG A 139 -16.99 -14.19 -8.27
CA ARG A 139 -17.57 -14.46 -6.94
C ARG A 139 -16.95 -15.66 -6.23
N GLN A 140 -16.59 -16.71 -6.96
CA GLN A 140 -15.90 -17.85 -6.34
C GLN A 140 -14.51 -17.48 -5.82
N PHE A 141 -13.77 -16.62 -6.57
CA PHE A 141 -12.49 -16.10 -6.11
C PHE A 141 -12.66 -15.16 -4.92
N ASP A 142 -13.65 -14.28 -4.94
CA ASP A 142 -13.97 -13.40 -3.80
C ASP A 142 -14.32 -14.21 -2.53
N GLN A 143 -15.16 -15.22 -2.65
CA GLN A 143 -15.47 -16.14 -1.56
C GLN A 143 -14.23 -16.90 -1.06
N CYS A 144 -13.36 -17.31 -1.98
CA CYS A 144 -12.09 -17.94 -1.61
C CYS A 144 -11.20 -16.97 -0.78
N ALA A 145 -11.10 -15.70 -1.19
CA ALA A 145 -10.32 -14.69 -0.46
C ALA A 145 -10.84 -14.47 0.96
N SER A 146 -12.17 -14.51 1.16
CA SER A 146 -12.78 -14.32 2.48
C SER A 146 -12.55 -15.49 3.43
N VAL A 147 -12.50 -16.72 2.89
CA VAL A 147 -12.39 -17.96 3.68
C VAL A 147 -10.94 -18.37 3.93
N VAL A 148 -10.07 -18.25 2.92
CA VAL A 148 -8.71 -18.76 2.98
C VAL A 148 -7.72 -17.64 3.30
N SER A 149 -7.04 -17.77 4.44
CA SER A 149 -6.04 -16.79 4.89
C SER A 149 -4.89 -17.48 5.64
N GLN A 150 -3.76 -16.81 5.76
CA GLN A 150 -2.69 -17.23 6.68
C GLN A 150 -3.13 -16.88 8.11
N GLY A 151 -3.68 -17.86 8.83
CA GLY A 151 -4.27 -17.67 10.14
C GLY A 151 -3.38 -16.91 11.13
N GLY A 152 -3.92 -15.82 11.70
CA GLY A 152 -3.24 -14.99 12.69
C GLY A 152 -2.16 -14.05 12.16
N VAL A 153 -1.76 -14.13 10.89
CA VAL A 153 -0.69 -13.30 10.29
C VAL A 153 -1.25 -12.35 9.25
N ARG A 154 -1.96 -12.87 8.23
CA ARG A 154 -2.44 -12.08 7.09
C ARG A 154 -3.76 -12.62 6.56
N ARG A 155 -4.75 -11.72 6.31
CA ARG A 155 -6.01 -12.09 5.65
C ARG A 155 -5.79 -12.36 4.17
N GLY A 156 -6.63 -13.23 3.57
CA GLY A 156 -6.72 -13.39 2.13
C GLY A 156 -7.16 -12.09 1.47
N SER A 157 -6.57 -11.75 0.32
CA SER A 157 -6.95 -10.56 -0.43
C SER A 157 -6.61 -10.72 -1.90
N PHE A 158 -7.58 -10.42 -2.77
CA PHE A 158 -7.45 -10.53 -4.21
C PHE A 158 -7.76 -9.21 -4.90
N ALA A 159 -7.13 -8.99 -6.07
CA ALA A 159 -7.52 -7.95 -7.01
C ALA A 159 -7.91 -8.63 -8.33
N LEU A 160 -9.17 -8.55 -8.70
CA LEU A 160 -9.75 -9.21 -9.86
C LEU A 160 -9.57 -8.32 -11.10
N TYR A 161 -8.78 -8.79 -12.07
CA TYR A 161 -8.39 -8.03 -13.25
C TYR A 161 -9.30 -8.31 -14.44
N ILE A 162 -9.74 -7.25 -15.13
CA ILE A 162 -10.59 -7.30 -16.30
C ILE A 162 -10.22 -6.18 -17.30
N PRO A 163 -10.22 -6.38 -18.62
CA PRO A 163 -10.08 -5.30 -19.58
C PRO A 163 -11.26 -4.34 -19.55
N ILE A 164 -11.00 -3.05 -19.81
CA ILE A 164 -12.04 -2.01 -19.79
C ILE A 164 -13.09 -2.19 -20.89
N ASP A 165 -12.75 -2.87 -21.96
CA ASP A 165 -13.62 -3.19 -23.10
C ASP A 165 -14.35 -4.53 -22.96
N HIS A 166 -14.17 -5.25 -21.84
CA HIS A 166 -14.89 -6.49 -21.62
C HIS A 166 -16.40 -6.24 -21.47
N PRO A 167 -17.27 -6.97 -22.20
CA PRO A 167 -18.72 -6.72 -22.21
C PRO A 167 -19.39 -6.77 -20.84
N ASP A 168 -18.86 -7.60 -19.90
CA ASP A 168 -19.43 -7.75 -18.56
C ASP A 168 -18.94 -6.66 -17.58
N LEU A 169 -18.08 -5.70 -18.00
CA LEU A 169 -17.47 -4.73 -17.07
C LEU A 169 -18.50 -3.95 -16.26
N LEU A 170 -19.56 -3.45 -16.90
CA LEU A 170 -20.57 -2.66 -16.19
C LEU A 170 -21.34 -3.47 -15.14
N GLU A 171 -21.54 -4.76 -15.36
CA GLU A 171 -22.13 -5.66 -14.36
C GLU A 171 -21.15 -5.88 -13.19
N ILE A 172 -19.86 -6.06 -13.49
CA ILE A 172 -18.80 -6.19 -12.48
C ILE A 172 -18.74 -4.94 -11.57
N LEU A 173 -18.78 -3.73 -12.16
CA LEU A 173 -18.78 -2.48 -11.40
C LEU A 173 -20.01 -2.36 -10.50
N ARG A 174 -21.22 -2.69 -11.01
CA ARG A 174 -22.46 -2.72 -10.21
C ARG A 174 -22.39 -3.71 -9.07
N SER A 175 -21.76 -4.87 -9.28
CA SER A 175 -21.57 -5.89 -8.24
C SER A 175 -20.65 -5.44 -7.09
N LYS A 176 -19.86 -4.38 -7.28
CA LYS A 176 -19.03 -3.74 -6.24
C LYS A 176 -19.76 -2.59 -5.53
N ASP A 177 -20.87 -2.10 -6.08
CA ASP A 177 -21.64 -1.00 -5.50
C ASP A 177 -22.59 -1.53 -4.41
N HIS A 178 -22.12 -1.53 -3.17
CA HIS A 178 -22.90 -1.96 -2.01
C HIS A 178 -24.05 -1.01 -1.64
N SER A 179 -24.10 0.20 -2.21
CA SER A 179 -25.18 1.16 -1.95
C SER A 179 -26.51 0.69 -2.52
N GLN A 180 -26.50 -0.22 -3.49
CA GLN A 180 -27.68 -0.77 -4.16
C GLN A 180 -28.24 -2.04 -3.51
N GLY A 181 -27.60 -2.53 -2.42
CA GLY A 181 -28.14 -3.63 -1.63
C GLY A 181 -28.15 -4.99 -2.34
N ASP A 182 -27.36 -5.21 -3.39
CA ASP A 182 -27.23 -6.54 -4.02
C ASP A 182 -26.44 -7.49 -3.09
N PRO A 183 -27.10 -8.51 -2.51
CA PRO A 183 -26.45 -9.47 -1.60
C PRO A 183 -25.41 -10.35 -2.32
N ARG A 184 -25.31 -10.25 -3.65
CA ARG A 184 -24.38 -11.02 -4.50
C ARG A 184 -23.13 -10.24 -4.86
N GLY A 185 -22.91 -9.05 -4.30
CA GLY A 185 -21.75 -8.20 -4.58
C GLY A 185 -20.42 -8.81 -4.16
N PHE A 186 -19.32 -8.28 -4.70
CA PHE A 186 -17.95 -8.59 -4.26
C PHE A 186 -17.66 -7.82 -2.98
N ILE A 187 -17.38 -8.49 -1.87
CA ILE A 187 -17.22 -7.87 -0.56
C ILE A 187 -15.75 -7.65 -0.25
N ASP A 188 -14.91 -8.65 -0.45
CA ASP A 188 -13.54 -8.69 0.04
C ASP A 188 -12.48 -8.41 -1.05
N SER A 189 -12.78 -8.70 -2.32
CA SER A 189 -11.82 -8.50 -3.42
C SER A 189 -11.93 -7.10 -4.03
N ASN A 190 -10.78 -6.54 -4.43
CA ASN A 190 -10.74 -5.33 -5.24
C ASN A 190 -10.92 -5.66 -6.73
N ILE A 191 -11.29 -4.68 -7.52
CA ILE A 191 -11.36 -4.78 -8.98
C ILE A 191 -10.26 -3.90 -9.58
N ALA A 192 -9.67 -4.36 -10.68
CA ALA A 192 -8.73 -3.60 -11.46
C ALA A 192 -9.09 -3.69 -12.94
N VAL A 193 -9.02 -2.56 -13.64
CA VAL A 193 -9.26 -2.49 -15.09
C VAL A 193 -7.95 -2.27 -15.83
N THR A 194 -7.71 -3.06 -16.88
CA THR A 194 -6.61 -2.81 -17.80
C THR A 194 -7.11 -1.99 -18.99
N VAL A 195 -6.35 -0.98 -19.38
CA VAL A 195 -6.70 0.00 -20.39
C VAL A 195 -5.60 0.08 -21.43
N ALA A 196 -5.94 -0.19 -22.69
CA ALA A 196 -5.03 -0.09 -23.83
C ALA A 196 -5.04 1.33 -24.43
N ASP A 197 -3.95 1.73 -25.08
CA ASP A 197 -3.82 3.04 -25.73
C ASP A 197 -4.88 3.25 -26.80
N GLU A 198 -5.09 2.26 -27.68
CA GLU A 198 -6.13 2.33 -28.72
C GLU A 198 -7.52 2.63 -28.15
N TRP A 199 -7.84 2.07 -26.97
CA TRP A 199 -9.10 2.31 -26.32
C TRP A 199 -9.21 3.77 -25.84
N VAL A 200 -8.13 4.31 -25.24
CA VAL A 200 -8.07 5.71 -24.78
C VAL A 200 -8.12 6.67 -25.96
N GLU A 201 -7.36 6.41 -27.01
CA GLU A 201 -7.30 7.23 -28.22
C GLU A 201 -8.66 7.30 -28.93
N SER A 202 -9.36 6.17 -29.07
CA SER A 202 -10.72 6.12 -29.61
C SER A 202 -11.72 6.91 -28.76
N MET A 203 -11.62 6.80 -27.42
CA MET A 203 -12.43 7.60 -26.49
C MET A 203 -12.19 9.10 -26.69
N LEU A 204 -10.92 9.51 -26.85
CA LEU A 204 -10.54 10.91 -27.07
C LEU A 204 -10.96 11.41 -28.46
N ALA A 205 -10.97 10.54 -29.46
CA ALA A 205 -11.45 10.84 -30.81
C ALA A 205 -12.97 11.05 -30.90
N GLY A 206 -13.72 10.79 -29.82
CA GLY A 206 -15.14 11.14 -29.75
C GLY A 206 -16.08 9.96 -29.51
N ASP A 207 -15.60 8.76 -29.28
CA ASP A 207 -16.42 7.58 -28.97
C ASP A 207 -17.21 7.80 -27.67
N LEU A 208 -18.52 8.03 -27.81
CA LEU A 208 -19.41 8.35 -26.69
C LEU A 208 -19.65 7.16 -25.76
N GLU A 209 -19.64 5.94 -26.28
CA GLU A 209 -19.83 4.74 -25.46
C GLU A 209 -18.62 4.52 -24.55
N LYS A 210 -17.40 4.67 -25.09
CA LYS A 210 -16.18 4.61 -24.28
C LYS A 210 -16.10 5.73 -23.25
N LYS A 211 -16.52 6.95 -23.60
CA LYS A 211 -16.63 8.06 -22.62
C LYS A 211 -17.58 7.72 -21.47
N LYS A 212 -18.71 7.10 -21.77
CA LYS A 212 -19.69 6.68 -20.77
C LYS A 212 -19.12 5.58 -19.86
N ILE A 213 -18.48 4.55 -20.46
CA ILE A 213 -17.82 3.47 -19.70
C ILE A 213 -16.76 4.04 -18.77
N PHE A 214 -15.89 4.93 -19.26
CA PHE A 214 -14.86 5.55 -18.43
C PHE A 214 -15.46 6.42 -17.31
N GLY A 215 -16.55 7.11 -17.60
CA GLY A 215 -17.32 7.87 -16.60
C GLY A 215 -17.84 6.99 -15.46
N GLU A 216 -18.37 5.80 -15.76
CA GLU A 216 -18.80 4.83 -14.71
C GLU A 216 -17.62 4.29 -13.92
N VAL A 217 -16.46 4.04 -14.55
CA VAL A 217 -15.21 3.65 -13.86
C VAL A 217 -14.77 4.75 -12.88
N LEU A 218 -14.73 6.02 -13.32
CA LEU A 218 -14.33 7.15 -12.47
C LEU A 218 -15.32 7.38 -11.31
N LYS A 219 -16.61 7.26 -11.57
CA LYS A 219 -17.66 7.35 -10.55
C LYS A 219 -17.48 6.28 -9.48
N MET A 220 -17.24 5.01 -9.88
CA MET A 220 -17.00 3.93 -8.95
C MET A 220 -15.71 4.16 -8.15
N ARG A 221 -14.64 4.65 -8.76
CA ARG A 221 -13.41 5.02 -8.07
C ARG A 221 -13.65 6.09 -7.01
N LEU A 222 -14.46 7.11 -7.31
CA LEU A 222 -14.78 8.18 -6.35
C LEU A 222 -15.57 7.66 -5.15
N VAL A 223 -16.46 6.70 -5.37
CA VAL A 223 -17.35 6.13 -4.33
C VAL A 223 -16.65 5.06 -3.49
N SER A 224 -15.88 4.17 -4.12
CA SER A 224 -15.31 2.98 -3.47
C SER A 224 -13.77 2.95 -3.40
N GLY A 225 -13.09 3.92 -4.00
CA GLY A 225 -11.63 3.92 -4.14
C GLY A 225 -11.11 3.02 -5.28
N SER A 226 -11.89 2.06 -5.75
CA SER A 226 -11.58 1.12 -6.84
C SER A 226 -12.61 1.25 -7.97
N PRO A 227 -12.38 0.71 -9.20
CA PRO A 227 -11.30 -0.15 -9.62
C PRO A 227 -9.95 0.56 -9.73
N TYR A 228 -8.84 -0.20 -9.59
CA TYR A 228 -7.52 0.27 -9.99
C TYR A 228 -7.47 0.42 -11.51
N ILE A 229 -6.62 1.31 -12.00
CA ILE A 229 -6.44 1.49 -13.45
C ILE A 229 -5.02 1.08 -13.82
N ILE A 230 -4.91 0.22 -14.83
CA ILE A 230 -3.64 -0.27 -15.36
C ILE A 230 -3.52 0.17 -16.82
N PHE A 231 -2.54 1.00 -17.12
CA PHE A 231 -2.22 1.43 -18.47
C PHE A 231 -1.28 0.40 -19.10
N ILE A 232 -1.87 -0.63 -19.73
CA ILE A 232 -1.14 -1.85 -20.10
C ILE A 232 -0.08 -1.61 -21.16
N ASP A 233 -0.31 -0.69 -22.09
CA ASP A 233 0.68 -0.37 -23.12
C ASP A 233 1.84 0.47 -22.57
N ASN A 234 1.60 1.35 -21.59
CA ASN A 234 2.68 2.02 -20.86
C ASN A 234 3.57 0.98 -20.15
N ALA A 235 2.96 -0.07 -19.57
CA ALA A 235 3.71 -1.13 -18.94
C ALA A 235 4.56 -1.91 -19.97
N ASN A 236 3.97 -2.30 -21.10
CA ASN A 236 4.66 -3.10 -22.11
C ASN A 236 5.72 -2.32 -22.88
N ARG A 237 5.52 -1.01 -23.14
CA ARG A 237 6.57 -0.16 -23.74
C ARG A 237 7.82 -0.03 -22.87
N ALA A 238 7.65 -0.14 -21.56
CA ALA A 238 8.74 -0.04 -20.58
C ALA A 238 9.29 -1.42 -20.15
N ASN A 239 8.97 -2.48 -20.88
CA ASN A 239 9.52 -3.80 -20.62
C ASN A 239 11.04 -3.81 -20.79
N PRO A 240 11.79 -4.52 -19.95
CA PRO A 240 13.22 -4.67 -20.11
C PRO A 240 13.57 -5.52 -21.35
N ASP A 241 14.77 -5.31 -21.89
CA ASP A 241 15.26 -5.99 -23.10
C ASP A 241 15.10 -7.51 -23.04
N CYS A 242 15.30 -8.12 -21.89
CA CYS A 242 15.13 -9.55 -21.70
C CYS A 242 13.70 -10.03 -21.96
N TYR A 243 12.69 -9.19 -21.73
CA TYR A 243 11.29 -9.49 -22.08
C TYR A 243 11.04 -9.28 -23.58
N VAL A 244 11.50 -8.15 -24.12
CA VAL A 244 11.33 -7.82 -25.54
C VAL A 244 11.93 -8.90 -26.43
N GLN A 245 13.16 -9.33 -26.14
CA GLN A 245 13.88 -10.37 -26.90
C GLN A 245 13.17 -11.73 -26.89
N ARG A 246 12.34 -12.00 -25.88
CA ARG A 246 11.63 -13.29 -25.69
C ARG A 246 10.14 -13.22 -26.00
N GLY A 247 9.66 -12.05 -26.46
CA GLY A 247 8.23 -11.87 -26.73
C GLY A 247 7.34 -11.97 -25.49
N LEU A 248 7.90 -11.71 -24.28
CA LEU A 248 7.15 -11.73 -23.04
C LEU A 248 6.37 -10.41 -22.88
N SER A 249 5.11 -10.51 -22.50
CA SER A 249 4.24 -9.34 -22.31
C SER A 249 3.55 -9.37 -20.96
N VAL A 250 3.21 -8.20 -20.47
CA VAL A 250 2.43 -7.98 -19.25
C VAL A 250 0.96 -7.86 -19.63
N LYS A 251 0.08 -8.55 -18.90
CA LYS A 251 -1.39 -8.46 -19.06
C LYS A 251 -2.09 -7.78 -17.88
N LEU A 252 -1.46 -7.76 -16.72
CA LEU A 252 -2.05 -7.30 -15.46
C LEU A 252 -0.95 -6.89 -14.47
N SER A 253 -1.37 -6.50 -13.27
CA SER A 253 -0.47 -6.24 -12.14
C SER A 253 -0.82 -7.15 -10.94
N ASN A 254 -0.24 -6.89 -9.78
CA ASN A 254 -0.54 -7.57 -8.52
C ASN A 254 -1.67 -6.90 -7.74
N LEU A 255 -1.89 -7.36 -6.51
CA LEU A 255 -2.89 -6.82 -5.59
C LEU A 255 -2.78 -5.30 -5.34
N CYS A 256 -1.55 -4.75 -5.32
CA CYS A 256 -1.27 -3.33 -5.00
C CYS A 256 -0.85 -2.50 -6.22
N SER A 257 -0.95 -3.05 -7.43
CA SER A 257 -0.76 -2.35 -8.71
C SER A 257 0.66 -1.86 -9.01
N GLU A 258 1.71 -2.38 -8.32
CA GLU A 258 3.11 -2.00 -8.56
C GLU A 258 3.91 -3.04 -9.33
N ILE A 259 3.44 -4.29 -9.45
CA ILE A 259 4.19 -5.38 -10.09
C ILE A 259 3.74 -5.59 -11.53
N PHE A 260 4.67 -5.51 -12.48
CA PHE A 260 4.41 -5.64 -13.91
C PHE A 260 5.30 -6.73 -14.50
N LEU A 261 4.82 -7.96 -14.43
CA LEU A 261 5.55 -9.16 -14.84
C LEU A 261 4.69 -10.01 -15.77
N HIS A 262 5.36 -10.83 -16.58
CA HIS A 262 4.70 -11.76 -17.49
C HIS A 262 3.95 -12.85 -16.73
N THR A 263 2.76 -13.19 -17.21
CA THR A 263 1.99 -14.35 -16.76
C THR A 263 1.24 -14.97 -17.95
N ASP A 264 1.12 -16.29 -17.93
CA ASP A 264 0.37 -17.08 -18.90
C ASP A 264 -0.18 -18.36 -18.25
N GLU A 265 -0.71 -19.30 -19.02
CA GLU A 265 -1.23 -20.58 -18.50
C GLU A 265 -0.19 -21.40 -17.73
N ASN A 266 1.10 -21.22 -18.00
CA ASN A 266 2.21 -21.98 -17.45
C ASN A 266 3.00 -21.24 -16.37
N HIS A 267 2.81 -19.94 -16.25
CA HIS A 267 3.58 -19.06 -15.36
C HIS A 267 2.64 -18.17 -14.54
N THR A 268 2.64 -18.38 -13.23
CA THR A 268 2.10 -17.44 -12.24
C THR A 268 3.23 -16.56 -11.79
N PHE A 269 3.16 -15.27 -12.03
CA PHE A 269 4.26 -14.41 -11.60
C PHE A 269 4.37 -14.31 -10.10
N VAL A 270 5.59 -14.14 -9.61
CA VAL A 270 5.91 -13.86 -8.22
C VAL A 270 6.89 -12.69 -8.15
N CYS A 271 6.74 -11.84 -7.13
CA CYS A 271 7.70 -10.79 -6.87
C CYS A 271 7.95 -10.64 -5.37
N VAL A 272 9.22 -10.55 -5.01
CA VAL A 272 9.66 -10.30 -3.64
C VAL A 272 9.89 -8.82 -3.42
N LEU A 273 9.34 -8.29 -2.34
CA LEU A 273 9.35 -6.86 -2.02
C LEU A 273 10.13 -6.57 -0.74
N SER A 274 10.82 -5.44 -0.74
CA SER A 274 11.31 -4.70 0.45
C SER A 274 11.57 -3.26 0.04
N SER A 275 11.66 -2.34 1.00
CA SER A 275 11.70 -0.90 0.69
C SER A 275 12.80 -0.19 1.45
N LEU A 276 13.64 0.55 0.75
CA LEU A 276 14.64 1.45 1.33
C LEU A 276 13.96 2.62 2.02
N ASN A 277 14.43 2.97 3.20
CA ASN A 277 13.89 4.05 4.01
C ASN A 277 14.54 5.39 3.63
N LEU A 278 13.87 6.17 2.79
CA LEU A 278 14.35 7.47 2.32
C LEU A 278 14.44 8.51 3.43
N SER A 279 13.67 8.39 4.52
CA SER A 279 13.83 9.31 5.65
C SER A 279 15.22 9.23 6.32
N ARG A 280 16.00 8.21 5.97
CA ARG A 280 17.39 7.99 6.38
C ARG A 280 18.37 8.07 5.22
N TRP A 281 17.98 8.74 4.12
CA TRP A 281 18.80 8.88 2.92
C TRP A 281 20.22 9.37 3.20
N ASP A 282 20.37 10.41 4.03
CA ASP A 282 21.68 10.96 4.36
C ASP A 282 22.58 10.02 5.16
N GLU A 283 21.97 9.03 5.87
CA GLU A 283 22.72 8.05 6.65
C GLU A 283 23.22 6.90 5.77
N TRP A 284 22.43 6.47 4.77
CA TRP A 284 22.77 5.27 4.01
C TRP A 284 23.26 5.50 2.58
N LYS A 285 23.11 6.68 2.00
CA LYS A 285 23.56 6.96 0.61
C LYS A 285 25.05 6.72 0.40
N ASP A 286 25.86 7.09 1.38
CA ASP A 286 27.33 6.95 1.36
C ASP A 286 27.83 5.76 2.22
N TRP A 287 26.90 5.06 2.90
CA TRP A 287 27.25 3.91 3.72
C TRP A 287 27.48 2.67 2.87
N THR A 288 28.49 1.90 3.26
CA THR A 288 28.77 0.57 2.73
C THR A 288 28.96 -0.42 3.87
N GLY A 289 28.51 -1.66 3.67
CA GLY A 289 28.73 -2.74 4.62
C GLY A 289 30.23 -3.00 4.84
N PRO A 290 30.71 -2.97 6.09
CA PRO A 290 32.15 -3.06 6.39
C PRO A 290 32.78 -4.40 5.95
N ALA A 291 32.02 -5.48 5.89
CA ALA A 291 32.52 -6.80 5.51
C ALA A 291 32.57 -7.00 3.98
N THR A 292 31.62 -6.43 3.24
CA THR A 292 31.46 -6.68 1.79
C THR A 292 31.80 -5.47 0.92
N GLY A 293 31.87 -4.28 1.48
CA GLY A 293 31.99 -3.02 0.72
C GLY A 293 30.74 -2.66 -0.11
N LYS A 294 29.59 -3.36 0.09
CA LYS A 294 28.37 -3.14 -0.69
C LYS A 294 27.51 -2.05 -0.06
N SER A 295 26.91 -1.20 -0.92
CA SER A 295 25.93 -0.20 -0.49
C SER A 295 24.60 -0.83 -0.05
N ALA A 296 23.77 -0.07 0.67
CA ALA A 296 22.46 -0.55 1.12
C ALA A 296 21.56 -1.09 -0.02
N PRO A 297 21.41 -0.42 -1.20
CA PRO A 297 20.66 -1.01 -2.30
C PRO A 297 21.28 -2.30 -2.87
N GLU A 298 22.61 -2.43 -2.92
CA GLU A 298 23.27 -3.66 -3.35
C GLU A 298 22.96 -4.81 -2.38
N LEU A 299 23.12 -4.60 -1.08
CA LEU A 299 22.79 -5.60 -0.04
C LEU A 299 21.31 -6.00 -0.08
N ALA A 300 20.40 -5.05 -0.35
CA ALA A 300 19.00 -5.34 -0.50
C ALA A 300 18.72 -6.28 -1.69
N VAL A 301 19.41 -6.11 -2.82
CA VAL A 301 19.28 -7.02 -3.99
C VAL A 301 19.76 -8.43 -3.63
N TYR A 302 20.90 -8.57 -2.95
CA TYR A 302 21.39 -9.88 -2.48
C TYR A 302 20.40 -10.55 -1.53
N LEU A 303 19.85 -9.80 -0.58
CA LEU A 303 18.82 -10.31 0.33
C LEU A 303 17.58 -10.80 -0.40
N LEU A 304 17.05 -9.99 -1.34
CA LEU A 304 15.84 -10.34 -2.08
C LEU A 304 16.06 -11.55 -3.01
N ASP A 305 17.23 -11.71 -3.60
CA ASP A 305 17.55 -12.91 -4.39
C ASP A 305 17.60 -14.18 -3.53
N ALA A 306 18.15 -14.08 -2.29
CA ALA A 306 18.10 -15.17 -1.33
C ALA A 306 16.66 -15.54 -0.92
N VAL A 307 15.76 -14.55 -0.84
CA VAL A 307 14.32 -14.78 -0.57
C VAL A 307 13.67 -15.53 -1.74
N VAL A 308 14.01 -15.21 -2.99
CA VAL A 308 13.54 -15.97 -4.17
C VAL A 308 14.05 -17.43 -4.10
N GLU A 309 15.29 -17.65 -3.68
CA GLU A 309 15.85 -19.00 -3.55
C GLU A 309 15.10 -19.82 -2.51
N GLU A 310 14.87 -19.26 -1.32
CA GLU A 310 14.06 -19.95 -0.30
C GLU A 310 12.63 -20.23 -0.76
N PHE A 311 12.02 -19.26 -1.48
CA PHE A 311 10.70 -19.46 -2.05
C PHE A 311 10.67 -20.69 -2.96
N CYS A 312 11.62 -20.81 -3.88
CA CYS A 312 11.70 -21.96 -4.78
C CYS A 312 11.80 -23.27 -4.00
N HIS A 313 12.71 -23.35 -3.00
CA HIS A 313 12.89 -24.54 -2.19
C HIS A 313 11.65 -24.95 -1.39
N LYS A 314 10.90 -23.98 -0.85
CA LYS A 314 9.68 -24.27 -0.08
C LYS A 314 8.49 -24.60 -1.00
N ALA A 315 8.29 -23.81 -2.06
CA ALA A 315 7.13 -23.90 -2.93
C ALA A 315 7.14 -25.15 -3.83
N GLU A 316 8.31 -25.71 -4.18
CA GLU A 316 8.43 -26.97 -4.90
C GLU A 316 7.76 -28.16 -4.20
N ARG A 317 7.67 -28.10 -2.89
CA ARG A 317 7.01 -29.14 -2.07
C ARG A 317 5.47 -29.01 -2.05
N ILE A 318 4.92 -27.95 -2.67
CA ILE A 318 3.49 -27.64 -2.70
C ILE A 318 2.95 -27.87 -4.10
N THR A 319 2.19 -28.94 -4.28
CA THR A 319 1.73 -29.43 -5.59
C THR A 319 1.07 -28.36 -6.47
N SER A 320 0.36 -27.38 -5.89
CA SER A 320 -0.36 -26.33 -6.61
C SER A 320 0.50 -25.15 -7.04
N MET A 321 1.80 -25.10 -6.70
CA MET A 321 2.67 -23.93 -6.94
C MET A 321 3.67 -24.11 -8.08
N GLY A 322 3.51 -25.11 -8.90
CA GLY A 322 4.45 -25.38 -10.01
C GLY A 322 4.60 -24.23 -11.01
N ARG A 323 3.52 -23.46 -11.29
CA ARG A 323 3.57 -22.28 -12.17
C ARG A 323 4.40 -21.16 -11.55
N ALA A 324 4.20 -20.89 -10.26
CA ALA A 324 4.91 -19.87 -9.52
C ALA A 324 6.40 -20.19 -9.40
N VAL A 325 6.76 -21.45 -9.14
CA VAL A 325 8.16 -21.90 -9.07
C VAL A 325 8.84 -21.77 -10.44
N ARG A 326 8.19 -22.20 -11.53
CA ARG A 326 8.75 -22.03 -12.89
C ARG A 326 9.04 -20.57 -13.22
N PHE A 327 8.08 -19.68 -12.91
CA PHE A 327 8.29 -18.24 -13.08
C PHE A 327 9.50 -17.76 -12.26
N ALA A 328 9.52 -18.05 -10.96
CA ALA A 328 10.58 -17.59 -10.05
C ALA A 328 11.98 -18.04 -10.53
N ARG A 329 12.12 -19.27 -10.98
CA ARG A 329 13.39 -19.80 -11.50
C ARG A 329 13.83 -19.14 -12.82
N LYS A 330 12.88 -18.88 -13.73
CA LYS A 330 13.18 -18.29 -15.05
C LYS A 330 13.43 -16.79 -14.99
N SER A 331 12.76 -16.08 -14.10
CA SER A 331 12.73 -14.62 -14.03
C SER A 331 13.63 -14.03 -12.94
N ARG A 332 13.61 -14.62 -11.74
CA ARG A 332 14.17 -14.07 -10.49
C ARG A 332 13.84 -12.58 -10.28
N ALA A 333 12.61 -12.17 -10.64
CA ALA A 333 12.17 -10.79 -10.54
C ALA A 333 12.14 -10.30 -9.09
N LEU A 334 12.66 -9.09 -8.87
CA LEU A 334 12.69 -8.41 -7.59
C LEU A 334 11.87 -7.13 -7.64
N GLY A 335 11.39 -6.68 -6.49
CA GLY A 335 10.68 -5.42 -6.29
C GLY A 335 11.30 -4.61 -5.15
N LEU A 336 12.53 -4.15 -5.33
CA LEU A 336 13.14 -3.20 -4.40
C LEU A 336 12.45 -1.84 -4.57
N GLY A 337 11.78 -1.38 -3.53
CA GLY A 337 11.07 -0.11 -3.51
C GLY A 337 11.68 0.90 -2.54
N THR A 338 10.89 1.95 -2.30
CA THR A 338 11.23 3.03 -1.37
C THR A 338 10.05 3.34 -0.46
N MET A 339 10.31 3.92 0.70
CA MET A 339 9.32 4.47 1.63
C MET A 339 9.88 5.70 2.33
N GLY A 340 9.02 6.54 2.87
CA GLY A 340 9.45 7.74 3.57
C GLY A 340 9.82 8.90 2.65
N GLU A 341 9.26 8.98 1.44
CA GLU A 341 9.62 10.02 0.47
C GLU A 341 9.20 11.41 0.94
N HIS A 342 7.96 11.60 1.35
CA HIS A 342 7.52 12.90 1.87
C HIS A 342 8.26 13.26 3.16
N ALA A 343 8.57 12.29 4.01
CA ALA A 343 9.40 12.48 5.20
C ALA A 343 10.82 12.98 4.83
N LEU A 344 11.42 12.45 3.76
CA LEU A 344 12.69 12.97 3.23
C LEU A 344 12.56 14.43 2.82
N TYR A 345 11.52 14.81 2.07
CA TYR A 345 11.32 16.19 1.65
C TYR A 345 11.17 17.13 2.85
N GLN A 346 10.34 16.75 3.82
CA GLN A 346 10.14 17.52 5.05
C GLN A 346 11.41 17.63 5.89
N SER A 347 12.25 16.59 5.96
CA SER A 347 13.55 16.66 6.63
C SER A 347 14.51 17.69 6.02
N LYS A 348 14.35 17.96 4.71
CA LYS A 348 15.10 18.99 3.96
C LYS A 348 14.35 20.32 3.91
N HIS A 349 13.22 20.42 4.59
CA HIS A 349 12.33 21.58 4.54
C HIS A 349 11.94 21.97 3.10
N LEU A 350 11.63 20.95 2.26
CA LEU A 350 11.19 21.10 0.89
C LEU A 350 9.67 20.84 0.76
N PRO A 351 8.89 21.75 0.18
CA PRO A 351 7.52 21.47 -0.22
C PRO A 351 7.46 20.30 -1.21
N PHE A 352 6.45 19.44 -1.09
CA PHE A 352 6.27 18.28 -1.98
C PHE A 352 6.21 18.67 -3.47
N ALA A 353 5.56 19.77 -3.79
CA ALA A 353 5.38 20.30 -5.14
C ALA A 353 6.54 21.18 -5.63
N SER A 354 7.70 21.15 -4.96
CA SER A 354 8.85 22.00 -5.33
C SER A 354 9.79 21.32 -6.32
N ASP A 355 10.52 22.11 -7.11
CA ASP A 355 11.58 21.61 -7.98
C ASP A 355 12.71 20.95 -7.19
N GLY A 356 12.99 21.43 -5.96
CA GLY A 356 13.95 20.80 -5.04
C GLY A 356 13.55 19.38 -4.67
N ALA A 357 12.27 19.15 -4.33
CA ALA A 357 11.74 17.81 -4.05
C ALA A 357 11.82 16.90 -5.29
N ARG A 358 11.49 17.41 -6.49
CA ARG A 358 11.61 16.66 -7.75
C ARG A 358 13.05 16.30 -8.11
N ALA A 359 13.99 17.22 -7.89
CA ALA A 359 15.41 16.94 -8.07
C ALA A 359 15.89 15.82 -7.15
N LEU A 360 15.53 15.88 -5.87
CA LEU A 360 15.87 14.87 -4.87
C LEU A 360 15.22 13.51 -5.17
N ASN A 361 13.95 13.49 -5.61
CA ASN A 361 13.28 12.30 -6.12
C ASN A 361 14.07 11.63 -7.27
N THR A 362 14.50 12.42 -8.23
CA THR A 362 15.29 11.94 -9.37
C THR A 362 16.66 11.40 -8.94
N GLU A 363 17.34 12.10 -8.05
CA GLU A 363 18.65 11.71 -7.51
C GLU A 363 18.58 10.38 -6.79
N THR A 364 17.66 10.24 -5.84
CA THR A 364 17.53 9.05 -5.00
C THR A 364 17.20 7.80 -5.81
N HIS A 365 16.20 7.88 -6.72
CA HIS A 365 15.79 6.72 -7.50
C HIS A 365 16.79 6.34 -8.60
N ARG A 366 17.50 7.31 -9.18
CA ARG A 366 18.63 7.04 -10.08
C ARG A 366 19.73 6.28 -9.35
N PHE A 367 20.15 6.76 -8.18
CA PHE A 367 21.17 6.12 -7.37
C PHE A 367 20.80 4.67 -7.02
N ILE A 368 19.57 4.44 -6.56
CA ILE A 368 19.08 3.10 -6.22
C ILE A 368 19.11 2.17 -7.44
N LYS A 369 18.63 2.64 -8.61
CA LYS A 369 18.64 1.87 -9.85
C LYS A 369 20.06 1.47 -10.26
N GLU A 370 21.01 2.41 -10.24
CA GLU A 370 22.41 2.16 -10.61
C GLU A 370 23.04 1.09 -9.71
N LYS A 371 22.85 1.20 -8.40
CA LYS A 371 23.37 0.22 -7.41
C LYS A 371 22.69 -1.15 -7.54
N ALA A 372 21.37 -1.17 -7.73
CA ALA A 372 20.63 -2.41 -7.95
C ALA A 372 21.06 -3.14 -9.24
N LEU A 373 21.29 -2.40 -10.33
CA LEU A 373 21.81 -2.96 -11.58
C LEU A 373 23.22 -3.51 -11.40
N LYS A 374 24.10 -2.79 -10.68
CA LYS A 374 25.43 -3.28 -10.35
C LYS A 374 25.38 -4.60 -9.60
N ALA A 375 24.57 -4.67 -8.54
CA ALA A 375 24.39 -5.90 -7.78
C ALA A 375 23.88 -7.07 -8.65
N SER A 376 22.92 -6.82 -9.54
CA SER A 376 22.40 -7.84 -10.44
C SER A 376 23.46 -8.37 -11.41
N ARG A 377 24.36 -7.51 -11.92
CA ARG A 377 25.50 -7.93 -12.76
C ARG A 377 26.52 -8.75 -11.96
N ASP A 378 26.92 -8.27 -10.79
CA ASP A 378 27.84 -8.99 -9.90
C ASP A 378 27.30 -10.39 -9.56
N MET A 379 26.00 -10.48 -9.29
CA MET A 379 25.33 -11.75 -9.01
C MET A 379 25.20 -12.66 -10.24
N ALA A 380 24.98 -12.10 -11.44
CA ALA A 380 24.98 -12.87 -12.69
C ALA A 380 26.35 -13.50 -12.94
N ALA A 381 27.44 -12.76 -12.71
CA ALA A 381 28.80 -13.28 -12.84
C ALA A 381 29.09 -14.39 -11.82
N THR A 382 28.51 -14.33 -10.61
CA THR A 382 28.77 -15.30 -9.53
C THR A 382 27.87 -16.53 -9.59
N TYR A 383 26.56 -16.32 -9.80
CA TYR A 383 25.51 -17.34 -9.69
C TYR A 383 24.85 -17.71 -11.03
N GLY A 384 25.28 -17.08 -12.12
CA GLY A 384 24.73 -17.28 -13.48
C GLY A 384 23.45 -16.47 -13.75
N GLU A 385 23.10 -16.41 -15.01
CA GLU A 385 21.90 -15.79 -15.54
C GLU A 385 20.73 -16.79 -15.58
N PRO A 386 19.54 -16.48 -15.05
CA PRO A 386 18.37 -17.33 -15.21
C PRO A 386 17.92 -17.36 -16.69
N GLU A 387 17.06 -18.31 -17.05
CA GLU A 387 16.62 -18.56 -18.43
C GLU A 387 16.18 -17.28 -19.16
N TRP A 388 15.40 -16.43 -18.52
CA TRP A 388 14.89 -15.21 -19.16
C TRP A 388 15.89 -14.05 -19.17
N CYS A 389 16.99 -14.16 -18.47
CA CYS A 389 18.07 -13.18 -18.50
C CYS A 389 19.29 -13.59 -19.34
N GLN A 390 19.32 -14.79 -19.92
CA GLN A 390 20.47 -15.29 -20.68
C GLN A 390 20.90 -14.31 -21.76
N GLY A 391 22.17 -13.96 -21.77
CA GLY A 391 22.78 -13.01 -22.72
C GLY A 391 22.64 -11.54 -22.36
N THR A 392 22.06 -11.22 -21.19
CA THR A 392 21.88 -9.82 -20.75
C THR A 392 22.93 -9.34 -19.75
N GLY A 393 23.70 -10.24 -19.16
CA GLY A 393 24.62 -9.93 -18.06
C GLY A 393 23.92 -9.63 -16.75
N LEU A 394 22.63 -9.97 -16.60
CA LEU A 394 21.82 -9.70 -15.40
C LEU A 394 21.29 -11.00 -14.79
N ARG A 395 21.18 -11.03 -13.47
CA ARG A 395 20.55 -12.13 -12.73
C ARG A 395 19.02 -11.95 -12.58
N HIS A 396 18.49 -10.78 -12.80
CA HIS A 396 17.09 -10.45 -12.50
C HIS A 396 16.45 -9.78 -13.71
N THR A 397 15.27 -10.24 -14.13
CA THR A 397 14.51 -9.57 -15.19
C THR A 397 14.06 -8.19 -14.79
N HIS A 398 13.68 -8.02 -13.52
CA HIS A 398 13.25 -6.75 -12.93
C HIS A 398 13.89 -6.60 -11.55
N LEU A 399 14.08 -5.34 -11.12
CA LEU A 399 14.77 -5.02 -9.87
C LEU A 399 13.94 -4.13 -8.95
N MET A 400 13.13 -3.20 -9.50
CA MET A 400 12.48 -2.17 -8.72
C MET A 400 10.98 -2.12 -8.92
N ALA A 401 10.24 -2.02 -7.80
CA ALA A 401 8.81 -1.75 -7.74
C ALA A 401 8.50 -1.02 -6.42
N ILE A 402 7.55 -0.09 -6.41
CA ILE A 402 7.25 0.71 -5.22
C ILE A 402 5.89 0.32 -4.65
N ALA A 403 5.93 -0.39 -3.52
CA ALA A 403 4.77 -0.86 -2.77
C ALA A 403 4.21 0.23 -1.82
N PRO A 404 2.98 0.08 -1.30
CA PRO A 404 2.36 1.07 -0.40
C PRO A 404 3.04 1.21 0.97
N THR A 405 3.69 0.16 1.49
CA THR A 405 4.52 0.10 2.71
C THR A 405 3.84 0.52 4.03
N LYS A 406 2.53 0.37 4.21
CA LYS A 406 1.81 0.82 5.41
C LYS A 406 2.43 0.33 6.73
N SER A 407 2.60 -0.98 6.91
CA SER A 407 3.21 -1.53 8.14
C SER A 407 4.73 -1.37 8.18
N ASN A 408 5.40 -1.47 7.02
CA ASN A 408 6.85 -1.33 6.93
C ASN A 408 7.32 0.06 7.37
N SER A 409 6.63 1.11 6.94
CA SER A 409 6.96 2.49 7.31
C SER A 409 6.88 2.71 8.82
N VAL A 410 5.92 2.07 9.48
CA VAL A 410 5.80 2.09 10.94
C VAL A 410 6.94 1.35 11.62
N ILE A 411 7.21 0.11 11.17
CA ILE A 411 8.25 -0.75 11.74
C ILE A 411 9.62 -0.11 11.62
N CYS A 412 9.91 0.56 10.49
CA CYS A 412 11.20 1.20 10.22
C CYS A 412 11.26 2.69 10.58
N GLY A 413 10.20 3.26 11.18
CA GLY A 413 10.16 4.67 11.55
C GLY A 413 10.35 5.62 10.37
N ALA A 414 9.79 5.29 9.20
CA ALA A 414 10.01 6.05 7.96
C ALA A 414 9.33 7.42 7.92
N GLY A 415 8.38 7.69 8.80
CA GLY A 415 7.71 8.99 8.88
C GLY A 415 6.60 9.23 7.86
N SER A 416 6.69 8.63 6.67
CA SER A 416 5.62 8.60 5.67
C SER A 416 5.57 7.24 4.95
N GLU A 417 4.41 6.90 4.39
CA GLU A 417 4.20 5.64 3.67
C GLU A 417 4.67 5.78 2.22
N GLY A 418 5.37 4.77 1.69
CA GLY A 418 5.79 4.71 0.29
C GLY A 418 6.30 6.03 -0.26
N ILE A 419 5.70 6.43 -1.38
CA ILE A 419 5.96 7.67 -2.11
C ILE A 419 4.87 8.72 -1.88
N GLU A 420 3.92 8.44 -0.96
CA GLU A 420 2.74 9.27 -0.74
C GLU A 420 3.05 10.49 0.13
N PRO A 421 2.36 11.61 -0.12
CA PRO A 421 2.26 12.66 0.89
C PRO A 421 1.53 12.13 2.13
N ILE A 422 1.86 12.68 3.30
CA ILE A 422 1.16 12.30 4.54
C ILE A 422 -0.31 12.74 4.50
N ASP A 423 -1.20 11.90 5.01
CA ASP A 423 -2.64 12.24 5.10
C ASP A 423 -2.93 13.37 6.09
N ALA A 424 -2.15 13.46 7.18
CA ALA A 424 -2.31 14.44 8.24
C ALA A 424 -1.03 14.60 9.04
N ASN A 425 -0.77 15.80 9.58
CA ASN A 425 0.37 16.05 10.48
C ASN A 425 0.12 15.54 11.91
N TYR A 426 -1.13 15.37 12.29
CA TYR A 426 -1.55 14.79 13.55
C TYR A 426 -2.83 13.98 13.38
N TYR A 427 -2.77 12.68 13.70
CA TYR A 427 -3.92 11.79 13.54
C TYR A 427 -3.84 10.57 14.43
N VAL A 428 -4.97 9.90 14.56
CA VAL A 428 -5.09 8.64 15.29
C VAL A 428 -5.15 7.49 14.30
N ALA A 429 -4.08 6.72 14.26
CA ALA A 429 -4.02 5.50 13.44
C ALA A 429 -4.75 4.36 14.15
N LYS A 430 -5.89 3.93 13.60
CA LYS A 430 -6.57 2.69 14.00
C LYS A 430 -6.06 1.58 13.09
N GLN A 431 -5.35 0.62 13.63
CA GLN A 431 -4.85 -0.54 12.91
C GLN A 431 -5.43 -1.82 13.52
N ALA A 432 -5.39 -2.93 12.77
CA ALA A 432 -5.77 -4.26 13.29
C ALA A 432 -5.01 -4.60 14.60
N LYS A 433 -3.85 -4.01 14.80
CA LYS A 433 -2.93 -4.25 15.93
C LYS A 433 -3.07 -3.26 17.09
N GLY A 434 -3.88 -2.20 16.95
CA GLY A 434 -4.15 -1.22 18.01
C GLY A 434 -4.41 0.20 17.50
N THR A 435 -4.67 1.10 18.45
CA THR A 435 -4.86 2.54 18.17
C THR A 435 -3.62 3.29 18.65
N PHE A 436 -3.08 4.16 17.81
CA PHE A 436 -1.87 4.94 18.07
C PHE A 436 -2.07 6.39 17.65
N VAL A 437 -1.51 7.30 18.43
CA VAL A 437 -1.48 8.73 18.09
C VAL A 437 -0.17 9.02 17.39
N ARG A 438 -0.22 9.65 16.24
CA ARG A 438 0.97 10.01 15.45
C ARG A 438 1.05 11.50 15.25
N LYS A 439 2.18 12.08 15.60
CA LYS A 439 2.58 13.46 15.29
C LYS A 439 3.68 13.41 14.23
N ASN A 440 3.60 14.29 13.24
CA ASN A 440 4.66 14.46 12.26
C ASN A 440 5.93 14.97 12.94
N ARG A 441 6.99 14.16 12.99
CA ARG A 441 8.23 14.47 13.72
C ARG A 441 8.92 15.73 13.20
N TYR A 442 8.87 16.00 11.90
CA TYR A 442 9.51 17.18 11.32
C TYR A 442 8.74 18.47 11.66
N LEU A 443 7.42 18.37 11.78
CA LEU A 443 6.62 19.46 12.32
C LEU A 443 6.86 19.66 13.82
N VAL A 444 7.02 18.57 14.60
CA VAL A 444 7.44 18.67 16.01
C VAL A 444 8.74 19.46 16.12
N GLU A 445 9.79 19.05 15.38
CA GLU A 445 11.10 19.71 15.36
C GLU A 445 11.01 21.19 14.92
N HIS A 446 10.14 21.48 13.94
CA HIS A 446 9.92 22.83 13.47
C HIS A 446 9.22 23.69 14.52
N LEU A 447 8.14 23.18 15.13
CA LEU A 447 7.39 23.86 16.20
C LEU A 447 8.24 24.06 17.46
N ASP A 448 9.11 23.11 17.83
CA ASP A 448 10.08 23.27 18.91
C ASP A 448 11.02 24.46 18.65
N ARG A 449 11.54 24.55 17.44
CA ARG A 449 12.48 25.62 17.04
C ARG A 449 11.87 27.02 17.14
N ILE A 450 10.57 27.14 16.87
CA ILE A 450 9.85 28.43 16.94
C ILE A 450 9.09 28.62 18.27
N GLY A 451 9.24 27.69 19.25
CA GLY A 451 8.60 27.79 20.57
C GLY A 451 7.07 27.64 20.54
N ARG A 452 6.54 26.88 19.57
CA ARG A 452 5.10 26.65 19.36
C ARG A 452 4.67 25.18 19.48
N ASN A 453 5.52 24.29 19.96
CA ASN A 453 5.18 22.89 20.19
C ASN A 453 4.40 22.73 21.50
N THR A 454 3.14 23.14 21.50
CA THR A 454 2.24 23.09 22.66
C THR A 454 1.04 22.19 22.38
N ASP A 455 0.38 21.72 23.44
CA ASP A 455 -0.81 20.86 23.29
C ASP A 455 -1.95 21.59 22.58
N GLU A 456 -2.12 22.89 22.80
CA GLU A 456 -3.12 23.73 22.13
C GLU A 456 -2.86 23.76 20.61
N THR A 457 -1.59 23.86 20.19
CA THR A 457 -1.21 23.81 18.77
C THR A 457 -1.61 22.46 18.16
N TRP A 458 -1.32 21.35 18.84
CA TRP A 458 -1.67 20.03 18.33
C TRP A 458 -3.18 19.75 18.35
N GLU A 459 -3.91 20.23 19.35
CA GLU A 459 -5.37 20.16 19.36
C GLU A 459 -5.97 20.93 18.18
N SER A 460 -5.47 22.12 17.91
CA SER A 460 -5.89 22.92 16.76
C SER A 460 -5.60 22.19 15.43
N ILE A 461 -4.41 21.60 15.26
CA ILE A 461 -4.07 20.80 14.08
C ILE A 461 -5.06 19.61 13.93
N LEU A 462 -5.42 18.95 15.02
CA LEU A 462 -6.38 17.83 14.99
C LEU A 462 -7.78 18.30 14.58
N GLU A 463 -8.25 19.44 15.08
CA GLU A 463 -9.53 20.06 14.71
C GLU A 463 -9.61 20.35 13.21
N PHE A 464 -8.49 20.78 12.61
CA PHE A 464 -8.36 21.01 11.18
C PHE A 464 -7.86 19.77 10.41
N ARG A 465 -8.17 18.56 10.92
CA ARG A 465 -7.90 17.27 10.27
C ARG A 465 -6.43 17.05 9.91
N GLY A 466 -5.53 17.55 10.74
CA GLY A 466 -4.09 17.44 10.55
C GLY A 466 -3.48 18.50 9.63
N SER A 467 -4.26 19.48 9.18
CA SER A 467 -3.79 20.63 8.42
C SER A 467 -3.08 21.64 9.34
N VAL A 468 -2.10 22.33 8.78
CA VAL A 468 -1.40 23.47 9.43
C VAL A 468 -1.75 24.82 8.78
N GLN A 469 -2.60 24.84 7.75
CA GLN A 469 -2.85 26.02 6.93
C GLN A 469 -3.49 27.18 7.71
N HIS A 470 -4.21 26.90 8.79
CA HIS A 470 -4.87 27.86 9.66
C HIS A 470 -3.95 28.49 10.73
N LEU A 471 -2.69 28.00 10.86
CA LEU A 471 -1.76 28.47 11.90
C LEU A 471 -1.08 29.77 11.46
N ASP A 472 -1.52 30.92 11.96
CA ASP A 472 -1.04 32.25 11.54
C ASP A 472 0.43 32.51 11.91
N PHE A 473 0.99 31.77 12.85
CA PHE A 473 2.38 31.88 13.26
C PHE A 473 3.36 31.11 12.35
N LEU A 474 2.88 30.31 11.43
CA LEU A 474 3.69 29.67 10.40
C LEU A 474 3.76 30.57 9.16
N ASP A 475 4.96 30.75 8.62
CA ASP A 475 5.14 31.38 7.30
C ASP A 475 4.57 30.52 6.17
N ASP A 476 4.32 31.16 5.02
CA ASP A 476 3.71 30.49 3.87
C ASP A 476 4.56 29.33 3.33
N TYR A 477 5.89 29.45 3.38
CA TYR A 477 6.79 28.39 2.94
C TYR A 477 6.70 27.15 3.86
N SER A 478 6.68 27.35 5.18
CA SER A 478 6.51 26.27 6.14
C SER A 478 5.13 25.62 5.99
N LYS A 479 4.07 26.39 5.71
CA LYS A 479 2.75 25.85 5.39
C LYS A 479 2.77 24.95 4.15
N GLU A 480 3.52 25.35 3.09
CA GLU A 480 3.71 24.51 1.90
C GLU A 480 4.47 23.20 2.20
N VAL A 481 5.51 23.23 3.05
CA VAL A 481 6.28 22.04 3.47
C VAL A 481 5.41 21.01 4.18
N PHE A 482 4.49 21.49 5.04
CA PHE A 482 3.66 20.61 5.87
C PHE A 482 2.23 20.42 5.32
N LYS A 483 1.99 20.70 4.05
CA LYS A 483 0.74 20.32 3.36
C LYS A 483 0.48 18.83 3.48
N THR A 484 -0.78 18.50 3.71
CA THR A 484 -1.27 17.13 3.68
C THR A 484 -1.56 16.66 2.25
N ALA A 485 -1.74 15.37 2.04
CA ALA A 485 -2.01 14.79 0.73
C ALA A 485 -3.21 15.43 -0.01
N ARG A 486 -4.21 15.89 0.74
CA ARG A 486 -5.43 16.51 0.17
C ARG A 486 -5.25 18.00 -0.19
N GLU A 487 -4.23 18.64 0.40
CA GLU A 487 -3.89 20.05 0.15
C GLU A 487 -2.89 20.21 -1.00
N ILE A 488 -2.22 19.12 -1.37
CA ILE A 488 -1.32 19.07 -2.52
C ILE A 488 -2.11 18.89 -3.80
N ASP A 489 -1.76 19.64 -4.86
CA ASP A 489 -2.32 19.42 -6.18
C ASP A 489 -2.02 17.98 -6.66
N GLN A 490 -3.08 17.23 -6.99
CA GLN A 490 -2.95 15.84 -7.38
C GLN A 490 -2.14 15.63 -8.67
N PHE A 491 -2.05 16.64 -9.53
CA PHE A 491 -1.17 16.60 -10.69
C PHE A 491 0.31 16.59 -10.28
N GLU A 492 0.69 17.16 -9.14
CA GLU A 492 2.05 17.08 -8.63
C GLU A 492 2.42 15.67 -8.17
N ILE A 493 1.48 14.92 -7.61
CA ILE A 493 1.69 13.49 -7.30
C ILE A 493 2.00 12.71 -8.58
N ILE A 494 1.25 12.95 -9.66
CA ILE A 494 1.48 12.33 -10.96
C ILE A 494 2.84 12.76 -11.54
N ARG A 495 3.21 14.03 -11.42
CA ARG A 495 4.49 14.57 -11.90
C ARG A 495 5.66 13.92 -11.18
N GLN A 496 5.63 13.87 -9.85
CA GLN A 496 6.63 13.18 -9.03
C GLN A 496 6.75 11.69 -9.41
N ALA A 497 5.61 11.01 -9.58
CA ALA A 497 5.59 9.61 -10.00
C ALA A 497 6.18 9.41 -11.40
N SER A 498 5.91 10.30 -12.35
CA SER A 498 6.48 10.27 -13.70
C SER A 498 8.00 10.47 -13.71
N ASP A 499 8.50 11.40 -12.90
CA ASP A 499 9.94 11.65 -12.80
C ASP A 499 10.70 10.41 -12.32
N ARG A 500 10.16 9.66 -11.34
CA ARG A 500 10.81 8.44 -10.85
C ARG A 500 10.53 7.20 -11.69
N GLN A 501 9.42 7.15 -12.48
CA GLN A 501 9.09 5.98 -13.31
C GLN A 501 10.23 5.59 -14.26
N LYS A 502 11.04 6.54 -14.68
CA LYS A 502 12.25 6.31 -15.52
C LYS A 502 13.28 5.39 -14.86
N PHE A 503 13.25 5.29 -13.55
CA PHE A 503 14.18 4.49 -12.76
C PHE A 503 13.54 3.21 -12.22
N VAL A 504 12.22 3.13 -12.16
CA VAL A 504 11.47 1.99 -11.64
C VAL A 504 11.01 1.12 -12.81
N CYS A 505 11.65 -0.03 -12.98
CA CYS A 505 11.38 -0.92 -14.13
C CYS A 505 9.99 -1.58 -14.09
N GLN A 506 9.41 -1.79 -12.91
CA GLN A 506 8.01 -2.17 -12.76
C GLN A 506 7.14 -0.93 -12.51
N GLY A 507 6.20 -0.95 -11.59
CA GLY A 507 5.29 0.15 -11.32
C GLY A 507 5.40 0.71 -9.91
N GLN A 508 4.43 1.54 -9.60
CA GLN A 508 4.32 2.26 -8.34
C GLN A 508 2.86 2.21 -7.87
N SER A 509 2.63 1.93 -6.59
CA SER A 509 1.29 2.01 -5.98
C SER A 509 0.95 3.48 -5.74
N ILE A 510 0.32 4.13 -6.72
CA ILE A 510 0.02 5.56 -6.69
C ILE A 510 -1.41 5.78 -6.23
N ASN A 511 -1.57 6.33 -5.02
CA ASN A 511 -2.85 6.81 -4.54
C ASN A 511 -3.07 8.28 -4.92
N LEU A 512 -4.32 8.63 -5.20
CA LEU A 512 -4.76 10.00 -5.44
C LEU A 512 -5.79 10.40 -4.39
N PHE A 513 -5.77 11.65 -3.96
CA PHE A 513 -6.55 12.17 -2.84
C PHE A 513 -7.45 13.35 -3.26
N PRO A 514 -8.30 13.20 -4.30
CA PRO A 514 -9.15 14.29 -4.74
C PRO A 514 -10.20 14.63 -3.68
N ASP A 515 -10.68 15.87 -3.75
CA ASP A 515 -11.84 16.28 -2.99
C ASP A 515 -13.06 15.42 -3.39
N PRO A 516 -13.92 15.00 -2.45
CA PRO A 516 -15.17 14.27 -2.75
C PRO A 516 -16.10 15.02 -3.70
N GLU A 517 -16.04 16.33 -3.73
CA GLU A 517 -16.83 17.22 -4.61
C GLU A 517 -16.12 17.50 -5.94
N SER A 518 -14.99 16.83 -6.23
CA SER A 518 -14.27 16.98 -7.49
C SER A 518 -15.17 16.70 -8.69
N THR A 519 -15.12 17.59 -9.68
CA THR A 519 -15.95 17.45 -10.89
C THR A 519 -15.51 16.25 -11.73
N PRO A 520 -16.43 15.63 -12.47
CA PRO A 520 -16.09 14.55 -13.40
C PRO A 520 -15.01 14.96 -14.42
N GLU A 521 -15.03 16.22 -14.86
CA GLU A 521 -14.01 16.76 -15.78
C GLU A 521 -12.62 16.82 -15.15
N TYR A 522 -12.52 17.23 -13.88
CA TYR A 522 -11.25 17.23 -13.14
C TYR A 522 -10.70 15.81 -13.02
N LEU A 523 -11.53 14.86 -12.59
CA LEU A 523 -11.14 13.46 -12.46
C LEU A 523 -10.70 12.88 -13.82
N PHE A 524 -11.43 13.19 -14.88
CA PHE A 524 -11.06 12.76 -16.23
C PHE A 524 -9.68 13.29 -16.63
N LYS A 525 -9.43 14.60 -16.47
CA LYS A 525 -8.14 15.22 -16.78
C LYS A 525 -7.01 14.63 -15.95
N LEU A 526 -7.25 14.39 -14.66
CA LEU A 526 -6.28 13.82 -13.74
C LEU A 526 -5.84 12.41 -14.18
N HIS A 527 -6.80 11.53 -14.52
CA HIS A 527 -6.48 10.18 -14.96
C HIS A 527 -5.81 10.14 -16.34
N LEU A 528 -6.22 11.02 -17.26
CA LEU A 528 -5.56 11.16 -18.57
C LEU A 528 -4.12 11.71 -18.43
N SER A 529 -3.87 12.59 -17.46
CA SER A 529 -2.51 13.10 -17.23
C SER A 529 -1.57 11.97 -16.78
N ALA A 530 -2.05 11.03 -15.97
CA ALA A 530 -1.29 9.86 -15.56
C ALA A 530 -0.93 8.95 -16.75
N TRP A 531 -1.90 8.67 -17.63
CA TRP A 531 -1.66 7.91 -18.86
C TRP A 531 -0.62 8.58 -19.76
N LYS A 532 -0.81 9.89 -20.04
CA LYS A 532 0.12 10.69 -20.88
C LYS A 532 1.52 10.81 -20.28
N ALA A 533 1.62 10.84 -18.97
CA ALA A 533 2.88 10.90 -18.24
C ALA A 533 3.65 9.56 -18.23
N GLY A 534 3.12 8.51 -18.89
CA GLY A 534 3.77 7.21 -19.00
C GLY A 534 3.69 6.36 -17.73
N LEU A 535 2.80 6.70 -16.78
CA LEU A 535 2.58 5.87 -15.60
C LEU A 535 1.94 4.54 -15.99
N LYS A 536 2.27 3.48 -15.27
CA LYS A 536 1.77 2.13 -15.55
C LYS A 536 0.45 1.83 -14.84
N SER A 537 0.19 2.52 -13.72
CA SER A 537 -1.01 2.26 -12.91
C SER A 537 -1.41 3.46 -12.06
N LEU A 538 -2.69 3.43 -11.64
CA LEU A 538 -3.24 4.21 -10.53
C LEU A 538 -3.91 3.24 -9.56
N TYR A 539 -3.52 3.31 -8.29
CA TYR A 539 -4.00 2.46 -7.21
C TYR A 539 -5.34 2.99 -6.66
N TYR A 540 -5.47 3.29 -5.38
CA TYR A 540 -6.73 3.83 -4.84
C TYR A 540 -6.96 5.30 -5.22
N LEU A 541 -8.25 5.64 -5.35
CA LEU A 541 -8.71 7.03 -5.30
C LEU A 541 -9.29 7.29 -3.91
N LYS A 542 -8.48 7.87 -3.02
CA LYS A 542 -8.83 8.12 -1.61
C LYS A 542 -9.63 9.42 -1.47
N SER A 543 -10.89 9.43 -1.93
CA SER A 543 -11.82 10.52 -1.64
C SER A 543 -12.35 10.41 -0.21
N GLN A 544 -12.76 11.53 0.41
CA GLN A 544 -13.55 11.45 1.65
C GLN A 544 -14.96 10.99 1.29
N SER A 545 -15.52 10.06 2.06
CA SER A 545 -16.88 9.58 1.84
C SER A 545 -17.89 10.73 1.87
N LEU A 546 -18.73 10.84 0.83
CA LEU A 546 -19.89 11.74 0.75
C LEU A 546 -20.97 11.44 1.81
N LEU A 547 -20.78 10.40 2.63
CA LEU A 547 -21.69 10.03 3.73
C LEU A 547 -21.62 10.96 4.96
N VAL A 548 -20.96 12.10 4.88
CA VAL A 548 -21.20 13.21 5.81
C VAL A 548 -22.58 13.77 5.47
N LYS A 549 -23.60 13.29 6.17
CA LYS A 549 -25.00 13.74 6.02
C LYS A 549 -25.04 15.28 6.02
N LYS A 550 -25.57 15.88 4.94
CA LYS A 550 -25.92 17.31 4.92
C LYS A 550 -26.76 17.64 6.14
N LYS A 551 -26.35 18.65 6.90
CA LYS A 551 -27.07 19.18 8.06
C LYS A 551 -28.51 19.48 7.69
N LYS A 552 -29.47 18.94 8.44
CA LYS A 552 -30.83 19.52 8.49
C LYS A 552 -30.74 20.81 9.33
N PRO A 553 -31.25 21.95 8.85
CA PRO A 553 -31.30 23.15 9.67
C PRO A 553 -32.32 22.97 10.80
N GLY A 554 -31.95 23.25 12.05
CA GLY A 554 -32.95 23.53 13.09
C GLY A 554 -32.80 22.92 14.48
N GLN A 555 -31.80 22.08 14.80
CA GLN A 555 -31.57 21.68 16.21
C GLN A 555 -30.18 22.08 16.68
N GLN A 556 -30.13 22.87 17.76
CA GLN A 556 -28.90 23.16 18.48
C GLN A 556 -28.37 21.85 19.07
N LYS A 557 -27.21 21.39 18.61
CA LYS A 557 -26.57 20.17 19.09
C LYS A 557 -25.66 20.51 20.26
N VAL A 558 -26.00 20.09 21.45
CA VAL A 558 -25.19 20.30 22.64
C VAL A 558 -24.64 18.96 23.12
N ALA A 559 -23.33 18.90 23.34
CA ALA A 559 -22.65 17.74 23.91
C ALA A 559 -22.03 18.14 25.26
N LYS A 560 -22.32 17.39 26.32
CA LYS A 560 -21.57 17.44 27.57
C LYS A 560 -20.48 16.39 27.55
N ILE A 561 -19.26 16.73 27.87
CA ILE A 561 -18.13 15.81 27.90
C ILE A 561 -17.33 16.01 29.20
N VAL A 562 -17.10 14.92 29.93
CA VAL A 562 -16.18 14.89 31.06
C VAL A 562 -14.82 14.42 30.57
N THR A 563 -13.80 15.25 30.81
CA THR A 563 -12.43 15.05 30.30
C THR A 563 -11.42 15.08 31.44
N LYS A 564 -10.16 14.86 31.12
CA LYS A 564 -9.03 15.19 32.02
C LYS A 564 -7.85 15.66 31.16
N THR A 565 -6.93 16.39 31.78
CA THR A 565 -5.65 16.82 31.18
C THR A 565 -4.88 15.59 30.64
N ASP A 566 -4.16 15.73 29.50
CA ASP A 566 -3.37 14.67 28.83
C ASP A 566 -4.17 13.42 28.42
N CYS A 567 -5.42 13.61 28.02
CA CYS A 567 -6.29 12.52 27.58
C CYS A 567 -6.49 12.53 26.04
N PRO A 568 -5.79 11.72 25.27
CA PRO A 568 -5.92 11.68 23.82
C PRO A 568 -7.35 11.37 23.33
N TYR A 569 -8.05 10.46 24.01
CA TYR A 569 -9.44 10.12 23.68
C TYR A 569 -10.42 11.25 23.94
N CYS A 570 -10.11 12.13 24.90
CA CYS A 570 -10.91 13.31 25.17
C CYS A 570 -10.77 14.34 24.04
N SER A 571 -9.55 14.59 23.58
CA SER A 571 -9.27 15.46 22.43
C SER A 571 -9.93 14.92 21.14
N MET A 572 -9.87 13.62 20.92
CA MET A 572 -10.53 12.97 19.78
C MET A 572 -12.05 13.10 19.83
N ALA A 573 -12.65 12.93 21.00
CA ALA A 573 -14.09 13.07 21.18
C ALA A 573 -14.53 14.52 20.91
N LYS A 574 -13.78 15.50 21.42
CA LYS A 574 -14.03 16.93 21.18
C LYS A 574 -13.92 17.26 19.69
N SER A 575 -12.88 16.79 19.01
CA SER A 575 -12.69 16.99 17.57
C SER A 575 -13.85 16.40 16.75
N LEU A 576 -14.23 15.15 17.05
CA LEU A 576 -15.35 14.48 16.37
C LEU A 576 -16.68 15.24 16.58
N LEU A 577 -16.94 15.68 17.80
CA LEU A 577 -18.15 16.45 18.12
C LEU A 577 -18.18 17.78 17.38
N ARG A 578 -17.08 18.54 17.38
CA ARG A 578 -16.97 19.82 16.65
C ARG A 578 -17.11 19.64 15.14
N SER A 579 -16.46 18.63 14.56
CA SER A 579 -16.57 18.33 13.12
C SER A 579 -18.01 17.99 12.71
N GLN A 580 -18.83 17.49 13.63
CA GLN A 580 -20.25 17.19 13.44
C GLN A 580 -21.18 18.35 13.86
N GLY A 581 -20.61 19.52 14.22
CA GLY A 581 -21.32 20.75 14.56
C GLY A 581 -22.01 20.72 15.92
N TRP A 582 -21.46 19.98 16.88
CA TRP A 582 -21.88 20.01 18.28
C TRP A 582 -21.22 21.15 19.04
N THR A 583 -21.99 21.89 19.82
CA THR A 583 -21.48 22.79 20.85
C THR A 583 -21.07 21.94 22.05
N ILE A 584 -19.86 22.13 22.56
CA ILE A 584 -19.30 21.30 23.65
C ILE A 584 -19.34 22.03 24.98
N ASN A 585 -19.96 21.41 25.95
CA ASN A 585 -19.86 21.79 27.39
C ASN A 585 -18.86 20.81 28.04
N GLU A 586 -17.62 21.26 28.21
CA GLU A 586 -16.55 20.47 28.81
C GLU A 586 -16.55 20.61 30.33
N VAL A 587 -16.36 19.51 31.05
CA VAL A 587 -16.23 19.44 32.51
C VAL A 587 -14.94 18.68 32.80
N ASP A 588 -14.05 19.23 33.64
CA ASP A 588 -12.88 18.47 34.07
C ASP A 588 -13.31 17.36 35.04
N ARG A 589 -12.68 16.19 34.92
CA ARG A 589 -12.92 15.06 35.82
C ARG A 589 -12.64 15.42 37.28
N ALA A 590 -11.68 16.33 37.53
CA ALA A 590 -11.34 16.82 38.86
C ALA A 590 -12.49 17.61 39.53
N ASP A 591 -13.38 18.20 38.72
CA ASP A 591 -14.53 18.95 39.19
C ASP A 591 -15.77 18.08 39.47
N VAL A 592 -15.69 16.76 39.15
CA VAL A 592 -16.78 15.83 39.43
C VAL A 592 -16.49 15.05 40.71
N PRO A 593 -17.37 15.13 41.73
CA PRO A 593 -17.19 14.40 43.00
C PRO A 593 -17.06 12.91 42.79
N ASP A 594 -16.18 12.24 43.50
CA ASP A 594 -15.99 10.78 43.39
C ASP A 594 -17.26 10.00 43.73
N SER A 595 -18.14 10.53 44.55
CA SER A 595 -19.45 9.96 44.87
C SER A 595 -20.44 9.97 43.71
N GLU A 596 -20.20 10.80 42.69
CA GLU A 596 -21.02 10.94 41.48
C GLU A 596 -20.36 10.30 40.26
N TRP A 597 -19.15 9.74 40.43
CA TRP A 597 -18.38 9.17 39.33
C TRP A 597 -18.52 7.64 39.27
N GLU A 598 -19.34 7.17 38.34
CA GLU A 598 -19.64 5.72 38.16
C GLU A 598 -18.73 5.00 37.16
N TRP A 599 -17.85 5.75 36.45
CA TRP A 599 -17.08 5.23 35.32
C TRP A 599 -15.60 5.09 35.66
N LYS A 600 -14.94 4.10 35.03
CA LYS A 600 -13.50 3.82 35.22
C LYS A 600 -12.60 4.67 34.32
N THR A 601 -13.13 5.36 33.31
CA THR A 601 -12.35 6.02 32.25
C THR A 601 -13.00 7.33 31.78
N VAL A 602 -12.19 8.22 31.19
CA VAL A 602 -12.63 9.40 30.43
C VAL A 602 -12.26 9.23 28.95
N PRO A 603 -12.95 9.89 27.99
CA PRO A 603 -14.09 10.78 28.18
C PRO A 603 -15.38 10.03 28.50
N GLN A 604 -16.31 10.73 29.17
CA GLN A 604 -17.71 10.35 29.26
C GLN A 604 -18.56 11.43 28.58
N ILE A 605 -19.51 11.03 27.74
CA ILE A 605 -20.13 11.91 26.76
C ILE A 605 -21.65 11.77 26.80
N TRP A 606 -22.33 12.92 26.79
CA TRP A 606 -23.79 13.03 26.63
C TRP A 606 -24.09 13.89 25.39
N LEU A 607 -25.04 13.48 24.57
CA LEU A 607 -25.54 14.22 23.41
C LEU A 607 -26.99 14.62 23.67
N ASN A 608 -27.24 15.94 23.77
CA ASN A 608 -28.57 16.46 24.16
C ASN A 608 -29.11 15.72 25.41
N ASP A 609 -28.30 15.68 26.46
CA ASP A 609 -28.56 15.04 27.78
C ASP A 609 -28.71 13.51 27.76
N ARG A 610 -28.56 12.87 26.60
CA ARG A 610 -28.55 11.41 26.51
C ARG A 610 -27.13 10.88 26.61
N TYR A 611 -26.87 10.02 27.59
CA TYR A 611 -25.58 9.36 27.77
C TYR A 611 -25.22 8.43 26.61
N VAL A 612 -24.00 8.56 26.10
CA VAL A 612 -23.47 7.81 24.94
C VAL A 612 -22.36 6.86 25.36
N GLY A 613 -21.56 7.21 26.37
CA GLY A 613 -20.40 6.45 26.79
C GLY A 613 -19.08 7.13 26.47
N GLY A 614 -18.01 6.36 26.28
CA GLY A 614 -16.69 6.87 25.90
C GLY A 614 -16.57 7.15 24.41
N TYR A 615 -15.36 7.56 24.00
CA TYR A 615 -15.05 7.90 22.60
C TYR A 615 -15.42 6.79 21.60
N LYS A 616 -15.22 5.51 21.95
CA LYS A 616 -15.56 4.40 21.09
C LYS A 616 -17.05 4.39 20.72
N HIS A 617 -17.93 4.50 21.72
CA HIS A 617 -19.39 4.53 21.51
C HIS A 617 -19.82 5.79 20.74
N LEU A 618 -19.19 6.94 21.03
CA LEU A 618 -19.43 8.17 20.28
C LEU A 618 -19.10 7.98 18.78
N SER A 619 -17.95 7.40 18.48
CA SER A 619 -17.49 7.18 17.11
C SER A 619 -18.37 6.18 16.34
N GLU A 620 -18.89 5.17 17.02
CA GLU A 620 -19.86 4.22 16.47
C GLU A 620 -21.23 4.87 16.21
N MET A 621 -21.69 5.70 17.13
CA MET A 621 -23.03 6.30 17.10
C MET A 621 -23.14 7.48 16.13
N LEU A 622 -22.15 8.36 16.07
CA LEU A 622 -22.16 9.51 15.15
C LEU A 622 -21.84 9.10 13.72
N GLY A 623 -21.59 7.79 13.51
CA GLY A 623 -21.24 7.28 12.21
C GLY A 623 -20.16 8.19 11.61
N SER A 624 -19.00 8.27 12.24
CA SER A 624 -17.83 8.47 11.45
C SER A 624 -17.85 7.27 10.50
N GLY A 625 -18.44 7.46 9.34
CA GLY A 625 -18.42 6.51 8.23
C GLY A 625 -17.03 6.41 7.65
N GLU A 626 -16.04 6.33 8.50
CA GLU A 626 -14.84 5.56 8.31
C GLU A 626 -15.20 4.08 8.52
N LYS A 627 -16.09 3.56 7.71
CA LYS A 627 -15.68 2.39 6.96
C LYS A 627 -14.45 2.88 6.21
N THR A 628 -13.28 2.63 6.76
CA THR A 628 -12.07 2.44 5.99
C THR A 628 -12.53 1.60 4.82
N TYR A 629 -12.76 2.24 3.67
CA TYR A 629 -13.01 1.53 2.43
C TYR A 629 -11.87 0.54 2.36
N GLY A 630 -12.19 -0.74 2.30
CA GLY A 630 -11.32 -1.87 2.44
C GLY A 630 -9.91 -1.61 1.96
N GLU A 631 -9.16 -0.87 2.75
CA GLU A 631 -7.73 -0.87 2.61
C GLU A 631 -7.36 -2.31 2.76
N CYS A 632 -6.92 -2.87 1.65
CA CYS A 632 -6.58 -4.27 1.55
C CYS A 632 -5.74 -4.65 2.76
N ALA A 633 -6.26 -5.53 3.63
CA ALA A 633 -5.53 -6.01 4.80
C ALA A 633 -4.17 -6.63 4.40
N ALA A 634 -3.97 -6.98 3.12
CA ALA A 634 -2.70 -7.37 2.54
C ALA A 634 -1.75 -6.17 2.29
N CYS A 635 -2.27 -4.93 2.16
CA CYS A 635 -1.45 -3.72 2.07
C CYS A 635 -1.00 -3.22 3.45
N GLU A 636 -1.56 -3.75 4.54
CA GLU A 636 -1.08 -3.50 5.90
C GLU A 636 0.22 -4.27 6.22
N GLY A 637 0.69 -5.15 5.33
CA GLY A 637 1.90 -5.96 5.46
C GLY A 637 3.06 -5.50 4.62
#